data_ae00c4eaf17796868a0b5174d3b53953
#
_entry.id   ae00c4eaf17796868a0b5174d3b53953
#
_cell.length_a   1.000
_cell.length_b   1.000
_cell.length_c   1.000
_cell.angle_alpha   90.00
_cell.angle_beta   90.00
_cell.angle_gamma   90.00
#
_symmetry.space_group_name_H-M   'P 1'
#
loop_
_entity.id
_entity.type
_entity.pdbx_description
1 polymer ?
#
loop_
_entity_poly.entity_id
_entity_poly.type
_entity_poly.pdbx_seq_one_letter_code
_entity_poly.pdbx_strand_id
1 'polypeptide(L)'
;MADITAILTATQSADAGARQAAEEQLKNAQESNLAGFLTGLASELANEQKPPEVRRLAGLILKNALDARDETRKADLQQKWLALDAGTRTAIKAQVWNTLGSPTPEIRHTGAQAVAKIAGAEIPTKQWPDLVTGLQSNVANAGAPAGLRQATLEALGYICEEIDADHLSEGEVNAMLTAIFSGMRKEEPDVEVRLAATVALSNAMYFAEQNFERQHERDHIMQVTCECTTCPDVRVRQAAYEVLVGVAENYYDKLAPYITAVFNLTTKATKEDEEAVALQAIEFWSAVCEEEVAIQEELQEGGANPPAYHRFVEQALGQLVPMLLETLTKQDEDQVEDGDDAWNVALAGGTCLGLVATCVKDPVVDAVMPFITANISNQTEWRLREAATFAFGSVLEGPDGDKLAPVAAQALPFLLTATKDSNSHVRDTTAWTIGRVFEFVGAASPPVVTPANLNEILTALVAALQDKPFVAGKACWALQRLAVSCCGEDDAHPMRAALAPYFQGTVQALLVASERGDAEFGLRMEAFESLNEIIRASTAEAAAVVQHLIPVVMQKLGATLDALAQPGASAEQKEKLGETQGLLCGTLQTIVQKMSSSGAEAQDALVRQYSDQIMQTLLRVLGARASTVHEEAMLCVGALAYACGEHFEKYVDALFPFIDVGLKNHEEYEVCNVTVGVVGDVCRALDAKVARWCDPIVQQLLADLQSTQLHRSVKPPILSCFGDIALAIGPLFEKYLAYVAPMLQSATQLSMSQPKDDEEMIDYNNALRNGIFEAYAGMLQGFKEDKSKIALLMQHAEFVLAFVEEVHKDADRDEAVTRAMVGVMGDMADTMDGIGQLYARKPFWRQLLQECADPNQDEQLRETALWAHGKITQRVGSGM
;
A
#
# COMPACT_ATOMS: atom_id res chain seq x y z
N MET A 1 31.48 30.03 -11.42
CA MET A 1 30.67 29.26 -10.44
C MET A 1 31.28 29.44 -9.06
N ALA A 2 30.47 29.59 -8.00
CA ALA A 2 30.98 29.51 -6.63
C ALA A 2 31.72 28.17 -6.45
N ASP A 3 32.73 28.14 -5.55
CA ASP A 3 33.49 26.93 -5.29
C ASP A 3 32.53 25.81 -4.75
N ILE A 4 32.21 24.83 -5.61
CA ILE A 4 31.26 23.78 -5.31
C ILE A 4 31.70 22.97 -4.05
N THR A 5 33.02 22.83 -3.85
CA THR A 5 33.58 22.21 -2.64
C THR A 5 33.15 22.97 -1.37
N ALA A 6 33.21 24.31 -1.42
CA ALA A 6 32.85 25.15 -0.27
C ALA A 6 31.32 25.01 0.04
N ILE A 7 30.49 24.95 -0.99
CA ILE A 7 29.04 24.77 -0.82
C ILE A 7 28.74 23.39 -0.22
N LEU A 8 29.32 22.33 -0.78
CA LEU A 8 29.14 20.95 -0.27
C LEU A 8 29.63 20.80 1.18
N THR A 9 30.74 21.47 1.54
CA THR A 9 31.20 21.48 2.93
C THR A 9 30.23 22.22 3.85
N ALA A 10 29.60 23.29 3.38
CA ALA A 10 28.65 24.09 4.15
C ALA A 10 27.34 23.36 4.40
N THR A 11 26.90 22.43 3.54
CA THR A 11 25.71 21.57 3.79
C THR A 11 25.91 20.59 4.96
N GLN A 12 27.16 20.35 5.36
CA GLN A 12 27.50 19.49 6.51
C GLN A 12 27.77 20.30 7.79
N SER A 13 27.58 21.63 7.76
CA SER A 13 27.80 22.50 8.90
C SER A 13 26.90 22.19 10.08
N ALA A 14 27.39 22.32 11.30
CA ALA A 14 26.59 22.27 12.51
C ALA A 14 25.59 23.45 12.63
N ASP A 15 25.89 24.57 11.95
CA ASP A 15 24.99 25.75 11.87
C ASP A 15 23.85 25.51 10.86
N ALA A 16 22.62 25.48 11.36
CA ALA A 16 21.43 25.30 10.56
C ALA A 16 21.24 26.38 9.47
N GLY A 17 21.60 27.66 9.77
CA GLY A 17 21.52 28.76 8.80
C GLY A 17 22.50 28.58 7.66
N ALA A 18 23.72 28.12 7.95
CA ALA A 18 24.72 27.83 6.93
C ALA A 18 24.29 26.63 6.04
N ARG A 19 23.72 25.58 6.64
CA ARG A 19 23.21 24.44 5.87
C ARG A 19 22.11 24.87 4.91
N GLN A 20 21.08 25.55 5.42
CA GLN A 20 19.93 25.99 4.62
C GLN A 20 20.37 26.90 3.46
N ALA A 21 21.29 27.83 3.71
CA ALA A 21 21.84 28.71 2.66
C ALA A 21 22.62 27.95 1.59
N ALA A 22 23.34 26.89 1.97
CA ALA A 22 24.07 26.04 1.04
C ALA A 22 23.12 25.15 0.20
N GLU A 23 22.09 24.57 0.82
CA GLU A 23 21.04 23.80 0.12
C GLU A 23 20.31 24.67 -0.90
N GLU A 24 19.93 25.90 -0.53
CA GLU A 24 19.30 26.83 -1.46
C GLU A 24 20.23 27.20 -2.63
N GLN A 25 21.52 27.34 -2.39
CA GLN A 25 22.49 27.56 -3.46
C GLN A 25 22.61 26.38 -4.42
N LEU A 26 22.57 25.13 -3.91
CA LEU A 26 22.59 23.93 -4.75
C LEU A 26 21.30 23.85 -5.60
N LYS A 27 20.15 24.11 -5.01
CA LYS A 27 18.86 24.14 -5.71
C LYS A 27 18.86 25.19 -6.82
N ASN A 28 19.27 26.40 -6.52
CA ASN A 28 19.36 27.48 -7.50
C ASN A 28 20.38 27.19 -8.62
N ALA A 29 21.49 26.50 -8.32
CA ALA A 29 22.47 26.09 -9.32
C ALA A 29 21.90 25.02 -10.26
N GLN A 30 21.16 24.05 -9.72
CA GLN A 30 20.46 23.00 -10.48
C GLN A 30 19.42 23.61 -11.42
N GLU A 31 18.57 24.51 -10.92
CA GLU A 31 17.52 25.16 -11.69
C GLU A 31 18.03 26.11 -12.78
N SER A 32 19.08 26.87 -12.48
CA SER A 32 19.60 27.89 -13.41
C SER A 32 20.55 27.37 -14.49
N ASN A 33 21.33 26.32 -14.20
CA ASN A 33 22.30 25.72 -15.13
C ASN A 33 22.59 24.26 -14.82
N LEU A 34 21.67 23.38 -15.17
CA LEU A 34 21.77 21.92 -14.93
C LEU A 34 23.07 21.33 -15.50
N ALA A 35 23.44 21.67 -16.75
CA ALA A 35 24.67 21.17 -17.39
C ALA A 35 25.92 21.48 -16.57
N GLY A 36 26.09 22.76 -16.18
CA GLY A 36 27.21 23.19 -15.36
C GLY A 36 27.20 22.60 -13.94
N PHE A 37 26.02 22.44 -13.35
CA PHE A 37 25.84 21.83 -12.04
C PHE A 37 26.29 20.38 -12.03
N LEU A 38 25.74 19.53 -12.92
CA LEU A 38 26.09 18.11 -13.03
C LEU A 38 27.56 17.89 -13.40
N THR A 39 28.13 18.73 -14.32
CA THR A 39 29.54 18.66 -14.67
C THR A 39 30.42 18.98 -13.45
N GLY A 40 30.04 19.98 -12.65
CA GLY A 40 30.74 20.35 -11.43
C GLY A 40 30.73 19.24 -10.39
N LEU A 41 29.58 18.61 -10.16
CA LEU A 41 29.43 17.48 -9.24
C LEU A 41 30.26 16.27 -9.69
N ALA A 42 30.20 15.90 -10.97
CA ALA A 42 30.99 14.80 -11.52
C ALA A 42 32.51 15.04 -11.39
N SER A 43 32.95 16.30 -11.64
CA SER A 43 34.35 16.73 -11.44
C SER A 43 34.76 16.62 -9.99
N GLU A 44 33.91 17.02 -9.05
CA GLU A 44 34.19 16.94 -7.62
C GLU A 44 34.29 15.50 -7.14
N LEU A 45 33.34 14.63 -7.55
CA LEU A 45 33.35 13.20 -7.26
C LEU A 45 34.65 12.53 -7.78
N ALA A 46 35.08 12.85 -8.99
CA ALA A 46 36.22 12.22 -9.63
C ALA A 46 37.58 12.75 -9.14
N ASN A 47 37.65 13.91 -8.47
CA ASN A 47 38.89 14.53 -8.06
C ASN A 47 39.51 13.92 -6.80
N GLU A 48 40.52 13.08 -6.95
CA GLU A 48 41.21 12.40 -5.84
C GLU A 48 41.93 13.33 -4.84
N GLN A 49 42.11 14.60 -5.18
CA GLN A 49 42.75 15.58 -4.28
C GLN A 49 41.74 16.20 -3.29
N LYS A 50 40.46 15.94 -3.45
CA LYS A 50 39.40 16.45 -2.56
C LYS A 50 39.09 15.47 -1.42
N PRO A 51 38.54 15.97 -0.28
CA PRO A 51 38.15 15.12 0.84
C PRO A 51 37.15 14.07 0.43
N PRO A 52 37.27 12.82 0.89
CA PRO A 52 36.36 11.73 0.54
C PRO A 52 34.88 12.04 0.84
N GLU A 53 34.59 12.71 1.95
CA GLU A 53 33.22 13.07 2.37
C GLU A 53 32.56 14.01 1.36
N VAL A 54 33.30 15.02 0.88
CA VAL A 54 32.83 16.00 -0.12
C VAL A 54 32.61 15.30 -1.47
N ARG A 55 33.54 14.43 -1.88
CA ARG A 55 33.42 13.61 -3.10
C ARG A 55 32.18 12.75 -3.07
N ARG A 56 31.98 12.02 -1.95
CA ARG A 56 30.80 11.16 -1.75
C ARG A 56 29.51 11.99 -1.84
N LEU A 57 29.46 13.12 -1.16
CA LEU A 57 28.28 13.99 -1.20
C LEU A 57 27.98 14.51 -2.61
N ALA A 58 29.03 14.88 -3.35
CA ALA A 58 28.87 15.27 -4.76
C ALA A 58 28.24 14.17 -5.61
N GLY A 59 28.67 12.93 -5.41
CA GLY A 59 28.09 11.76 -6.10
C GLY A 59 26.65 11.47 -5.70
N LEU A 60 26.31 11.60 -4.41
CA LEU A 60 24.93 11.44 -3.93
C LEU A 60 24.00 12.50 -4.53
N ILE A 61 24.44 13.76 -4.58
CA ILE A 61 23.64 14.85 -5.18
C ILE A 61 23.52 14.64 -6.70
N LEU A 62 24.58 14.18 -7.36
CA LEU A 62 24.54 13.84 -8.79
C LEU A 62 23.50 12.75 -9.07
N LYS A 63 23.52 11.68 -8.28
CA LYS A 63 22.55 10.58 -8.36
C LYS A 63 21.12 11.11 -8.17
N ASN A 64 20.87 11.84 -7.09
CA ASN A 64 19.55 12.35 -6.75
C ASN A 64 19.03 13.41 -7.75
N ALA A 65 19.92 14.06 -8.51
CA ALA A 65 19.51 14.96 -9.59
C ALA A 65 18.95 14.24 -10.83
N LEU A 66 19.06 12.90 -10.88
CA LEU A 66 18.57 12.03 -11.96
C LEU A 66 17.46 11.11 -11.50
N ASP A 67 17.08 11.16 -10.22
CA ASP A 67 16.18 10.21 -9.59
C ASP A 67 15.14 10.90 -8.72
N ALA A 68 13.94 10.31 -8.63
CA ALA A 68 12.88 10.69 -7.71
C ALA A 68 12.02 9.45 -7.37
N ARG A 69 11.35 9.48 -6.22
CA ARG A 69 10.38 8.42 -5.83
C ARG A 69 9.13 8.40 -6.72
N ASP A 70 8.70 9.57 -7.16
CA ASP A 70 7.57 9.72 -8.09
C ASP A 70 8.05 9.49 -9.52
N GLU A 71 7.46 8.52 -10.21
CA GLU A 71 7.87 8.10 -11.56
C GLU A 71 7.70 9.23 -12.59
N THR A 72 6.69 10.08 -12.46
CA THR A 72 6.50 11.23 -13.37
C THR A 72 7.65 12.23 -13.21
N ARG A 73 8.05 12.49 -11.98
CA ARG A 73 9.18 13.36 -11.67
C ARG A 73 10.51 12.73 -12.09
N LYS A 74 10.68 11.43 -11.90
CA LYS A 74 11.87 10.68 -12.36
C LYS A 74 11.99 10.78 -13.89
N ALA A 75 10.91 10.56 -14.62
CA ALA A 75 10.87 10.70 -16.08
C ALA A 75 11.23 12.14 -16.54
N ASP A 76 10.73 13.17 -15.86
CA ASP A 76 11.09 14.57 -16.16
C ASP A 76 12.59 14.85 -15.93
N LEU A 77 13.17 14.34 -14.85
CA LEU A 77 14.59 14.45 -14.57
C LEU A 77 15.45 13.74 -15.63
N GLN A 78 15.04 12.55 -16.04
CA GLN A 78 15.70 11.79 -17.12
C GLN A 78 15.58 12.51 -18.45
N GLN A 79 14.43 13.09 -18.80
CA GLN A 79 14.28 13.90 -20.01
C GLN A 79 15.19 15.15 -19.97
N LYS A 80 15.32 15.83 -18.85
CA LYS A 80 16.25 16.96 -18.67
C LYS A 80 17.72 16.53 -18.86
N TRP A 81 18.09 15.34 -18.38
CA TRP A 81 19.39 14.75 -18.66
C TRP A 81 19.60 14.51 -20.16
N LEU A 82 18.65 13.87 -20.82
CA LEU A 82 18.71 13.54 -22.27
C LEU A 82 18.73 14.78 -23.14
N ALA A 83 18.16 15.90 -22.68
CA ALA A 83 18.20 17.19 -23.37
C ALA A 83 19.56 17.90 -23.31
N LEU A 84 20.49 17.46 -22.44
CA LEU A 84 21.85 18.00 -22.41
C LEU A 84 22.60 17.65 -23.72
N ASP A 85 23.55 18.51 -24.13
CA ASP A 85 24.37 18.19 -25.28
C ASP A 85 25.22 16.91 -25.10
N ALA A 86 25.40 16.14 -26.15
CA ALA A 86 26.09 14.85 -26.10
C ALA A 86 27.54 14.98 -25.58
N GLY A 87 28.23 16.07 -25.81
CA GLY A 87 29.60 16.32 -25.32
C GLY A 87 29.62 16.45 -23.80
N THR A 88 28.67 17.19 -23.22
CA THR A 88 28.53 17.33 -21.75
C THR A 88 28.21 15.99 -21.11
N ARG A 89 27.24 15.25 -21.62
CA ARG A 89 26.91 13.89 -21.11
C ARG A 89 28.09 12.94 -21.18
N THR A 90 28.83 12.93 -22.31
CA THR A 90 30.02 12.09 -22.47
C THR A 90 31.12 12.46 -21.46
N ALA A 91 31.33 13.74 -21.21
CA ALA A 91 32.32 14.21 -20.23
C ALA A 91 31.93 13.78 -18.80
N ILE A 92 30.67 13.93 -18.42
CA ILE A 92 30.16 13.48 -17.11
C ILE A 92 30.30 11.96 -16.97
N LYS A 93 29.85 11.17 -17.96
CA LYS A 93 29.99 9.72 -17.97
C LYS A 93 31.43 9.26 -17.80
N ALA A 94 32.37 9.88 -18.50
CA ALA A 94 33.79 9.54 -18.38
C ALA A 94 34.36 9.82 -16.96
N GLN A 95 33.94 10.92 -16.33
CA GLN A 95 34.36 11.25 -14.95
C GLN A 95 33.79 10.25 -13.96
N VAL A 96 32.48 9.93 -14.04
CA VAL A 96 31.82 8.98 -13.15
C VAL A 96 32.38 7.57 -13.36
N TRP A 97 32.60 7.14 -14.61
CA TRP A 97 33.23 5.86 -14.94
C TRP A 97 34.61 5.68 -14.28
N ASN A 98 35.45 6.72 -14.29
CA ASN A 98 36.78 6.66 -13.69
C ASN A 98 36.73 6.45 -12.18
N THR A 99 35.64 6.82 -11.51
CA THR A 99 35.49 6.60 -10.06
C THR A 99 35.32 5.15 -9.66
N LEU A 100 34.93 4.25 -10.58
CA LEU A 100 34.91 2.81 -10.33
C LEU A 100 36.30 2.25 -9.98
N GLY A 101 37.36 2.90 -10.43
CA GLY A 101 38.75 2.58 -10.11
C GLY A 101 39.34 3.35 -8.93
N SER A 102 38.56 4.17 -8.22
CA SER A 102 39.05 4.98 -7.09
C SER A 102 39.65 4.09 -6.00
N PRO A 103 40.74 4.49 -5.33
CA PRO A 103 41.29 3.74 -4.19
C PRO A 103 40.36 3.75 -2.97
N THR A 104 39.41 4.71 -2.89
CA THR A 104 38.47 4.89 -1.77
C THR A 104 37.19 4.09 -2.02
N PRO A 105 36.82 3.10 -1.16
CA PRO A 105 35.66 2.23 -1.35
C PRO A 105 34.34 3.01 -1.48
N GLU A 106 34.09 3.99 -0.62
CA GLU A 106 32.87 4.80 -0.60
C GLU A 106 32.66 5.58 -1.91
N ILE A 107 33.77 5.98 -2.54
CA ILE A 107 33.70 6.69 -3.83
C ILE A 107 33.43 5.71 -4.98
N ARG A 108 33.98 4.49 -4.92
CA ARG A 108 33.66 3.44 -5.90
C ARG A 108 32.17 3.09 -5.86
N HIS A 109 31.63 2.86 -4.65
CA HIS A 109 30.24 2.54 -4.43
C HIS A 109 29.31 3.66 -4.93
N THR A 110 29.57 4.93 -4.54
CA THR A 110 28.79 6.07 -5.03
C THR A 110 28.91 6.25 -6.55
N GLY A 111 30.10 5.97 -7.11
CA GLY A 111 30.34 5.97 -8.55
C GLY A 111 29.52 4.92 -9.29
N ALA A 112 29.43 3.71 -8.74
CA ALA A 112 28.62 2.61 -9.28
C ALA A 112 27.12 2.99 -9.32
N GLN A 113 26.59 3.56 -8.25
CA GLN A 113 25.22 4.09 -8.21
C GLN A 113 24.97 5.19 -9.25
N ALA A 114 25.93 6.14 -9.39
CA ALA A 114 25.80 7.21 -10.38
C ALA A 114 25.86 6.67 -11.83
N VAL A 115 26.67 5.64 -12.10
CA VAL A 115 26.68 4.95 -13.40
C VAL A 115 25.30 4.36 -13.69
N ALA A 116 24.68 3.68 -12.71
CA ALA A 116 23.39 3.04 -12.87
C ALA A 116 22.26 4.05 -13.13
N LYS A 117 22.21 5.18 -12.41
CA LYS A 117 21.19 6.22 -12.63
C LYS A 117 21.31 6.87 -14.03
N ILE A 118 22.55 7.07 -14.51
CA ILE A 118 22.76 7.54 -15.89
C ILE A 118 22.34 6.44 -16.90
N ALA A 119 22.64 5.18 -16.60
CA ALA A 119 22.25 4.05 -17.42
C ALA A 119 20.72 3.93 -17.54
N GLY A 120 19.99 4.11 -16.45
CA GLY A 120 18.52 4.12 -16.42
C GLY A 120 17.91 5.14 -17.39
N ALA A 121 18.56 6.31 -17.57
CA ALA A 121 18.12 7.29 -18.54
C ALA A 121 18.58 6.98 -20.00
N GLU A 122 19.77 6.41 -20.19
CA GLU A 122 20.39 6.29 -21.52
C GLU A 122 20.23 4.91 -22.21
N ILE A 123 20.07 3.82 -21.45
CA ILE A 123 19.88 2.48 -22.03
C ILE A 123 18.55 2.40 -22.80
N PRO A 124 17.39 2.81 -22.22
CA PRO A 124 16.12 2.77 -22.96
C PRO A 124 16.15 3.53 -24.28
N THR A 125 16.94 4.61 -24.33
CA THR A 125 17.10 5.45 -25.53
C THR A 125 18.31 5.05 -26.41
N LYS A 126 19.02 3.97 -26.05
CA LYS A 126 20.21 3.42 -26.73
C LYS A 126 21.33 4.45 -26.91
N GLN A 127 21.51 5.36 -25.93
CA GLN A 127 22.54 6.41 -25.98
C GLN A 127 23.83 6.06 -25.25
N TRP A 128 23.92 4.82 -24.67
CA TRP A 128 25.16 4.28 -24.09
C TRP A 128 25.40 2.81 -24.52
N PRO A 129 25.61 2.54 -25.80
CA PRO A 129 25.64 1.17 -26.36
C PRO A 129 26.82 0.30 -25.86
N ASP A 130 27.92 0.91 -25.41
CA ASP A 130 29.16 0.21 -25.00
C ASP A 130 29.22 -0.01 -23.48
N LEU A 131 28.19 0.38 -22.71
CA LEU A 131 28.23 0.32 -21.25
C LEU A 131 28.44 -1.11 -20.76
N VAL A 132 27.54 -2.03 -21.10
CA VAL A 132 27.57 -3.43 -20.59
C VAL A 132 28.87 -4.12 -21.02
N THR A 133 29.30 -3.92 -22.27
CA THR A 133 30.55 -4.50 -22.79
C THR A 133 31.77 -3.94 -22.07
N GLY A 134 31.76 -2.65 -21.76
CA GLY A 134 32.82 -2.00 -20.99
C GLY A 134 32.90 -2.54 -19.54
N LEU A 135 31.76 -2.69 -18.88
CA LEU A 135 31.67 -3.29 -17.54
C LEU A 135 32.17 -4.74 -17.55
N GLN A 136 31.70 -5.55 -18.51
CA GLN A 136 32.19 -6.92 -18.68
C GLN A 136 33.73 -6.97 -18.84
N SER A 137 34.30 -6.08 -19.63
CA SER A 137 35.73 -6.01 -19.87
C SER A 137 36.54 -5.68 -18.58
N ASN A 138 36.01 -4.85 -17.70
CA ASN A 138 36.62 -4.55 -16.40
C ASN A 138 36.70 -5.81 -15.52
N VAL A 139 35.63 -6.59 -15.46
CA VAL A 139 35.59 -7.83 -14.64
C VAL A 139 36.46 -8.93 -15.26
N ALA A 140 36.43 -9.09 -16.58
CA ALA A 140 37.19 -10.12 -17.31
C ALA A 140 38.72 -9.89 -17.28
N ASN A 141 39.16 -8.67 -16.98
CA ASN A 141 40.59 -8.34 -16.88
C ASN A 141 41.20 -8.93 -15.60
N ALA A 142 41.88 -10.05 -15.73
CA ALA A 142 42.56 -10.70 -14.59
C ALA A 142 43.62 -9.82 -13.87
N GLY A 143 44.13 -8.76 -14.51
CA GLY A 143 45.04 -7.79 -13.92
C GLY A 143 44.35 -6.60 -13.24
N ALA A 144 43.02 -6.48 -13.31
CA ALA A 144 42.25 -5.39 -12.69
C ALA A 144 42.30 -5.50 -11.15
N PRO A 145 42.44 -4.38 -10.43
CA PRO A 145 42.30 -4.37 -8.98
C PRO A 145 40.95 -4.94 -8.52
N ALA A 146 40.93 -5.66 -7.41
CA ALA A 146 39.69 -6.24 -6.84
C ALA A 146 38.62 -5.16 -6.64
N GLY A 147 38.99 -3.96 -6.13
CA GLY A 147 38.05 -2.86 -5.94
C GLY A 147 37.38 -2.37 -7.24
N LEU A 148 38.09 -2.38 -8.37
CA LEU A 148 37.48 -2.05 -9.68
C LEU A 148 36.49 -3.14 -10.11
N ARG A 149 36.85 -4.42 -9.94
CA ARG A 149 35.95 -5.54 -10.27
C ARG A 149 34.72 -5.55 -9.38
N GLN A 150 34.88 -5.30 -8.07
CA GLN A 150 33.78 -5.12 -7.12
C GLN A 150 32.83 -4.00 -7.57
N ALA A 151 33.31 -2.76 -7.74
CA ALA A 151 32.48 -1.62 -8.12
C ALA A 151 31.82 -1.81 -9.50
N THR A 152 32.45 -2.54 -10.39
CA THR A 152 31.87 -2.88 -11.70
C THR A 152 30.70 -3.85 -11.55
N LEU A 153 30.78 -4.85 -10.67
CA LEU A 153 29.71 -5.78 -10.36
C LEU A 153 28.56 -5.10 -9.61
N GLU A 154 28.88 -4.21 -8.67
CA GLU A 154 27.86 -3.35 -8.02
C GLU A 154 27.11 -2.49 -9.06
N ALA A 155 27.84 -1.89 -10.02
CA ALA A 155 27.20 -1.10 -11.08
C ALA A 155 26.28 -1.96 -11.96
N LEU A 156 26.66 -3.21 -12.29
CA LEU A 156 25.82 -4.14 -13.03
C LEU A 156 24.54 -4.47 -12.26
N GLY A 157 24.66 -4.75 -10.96
CA GLY A 157 23.49 -5.02 -10.10
C GLY A 157 22.54 -3.82 -10.04
N TYR A 158 23.07 -2.62 -9.78
CA TYR A 158 22.25 -1.39 -9.75
C TYR A 158 21.61 -1.02 -11.11
N ILE A 159 22.25 -1.36 -12.23
CA ILE A 159 21.63 -1.18 -13.56
C ILE A 159 20.37 -2.05 -13.68
N CYS A 160 20.40 -3.28 -13.17
CA CYS A 160 19.22 -4.15 -13.18
C CYS A 160 18.05 -3.63 -12.33
N GLU A 161 18.32 -2.79 -11.31
CA GLU A 161 17.27 -2.12 -10.53
C GLU A 161 16.66 -0.90 -11.25
N GLU A 162 17.34 -0.37 -12.28
CA GLU A 162 16.95 0.90 -12.93
C GLU A 162 16.29 0.74 -14.29
N ILE A 163 16.34 -0.44 -14.90
CA ILE A 163 15.86 -0.67 -16.26
C ILE A 163 15.06 -1.96 -16.35
N ASP A 164 14.12 -2.00 -17.29
CA ASP A 164 13.37 -3.22 -17.60
C ASP A 164 14.18 -4.15 -18.52
N ALA A 165 13.86 -5.45 -18.49
CA ALA A 165 14.55 -6.48 -19.25
C ALA A 165 14.54 -6.23 -20.76
N ASP A 166 13.47 -5.69 -21.29
CA ASP A 166 13.26 -5.38 -22.71
C ASP A 166 14.24 -4.33 -23.27
N HIS A 167 14.90 -3.59 -22.40
CA HIS A 167 15.87 -2.57 -22.81
C HIS A 167 17.24 -3.13 -23.16
N LEU A 168 17.54 -4.38 -22.76
CA LEU A 168 18.78 -5.08 -23.08
C LEU A 168 18.55 -6.15 -24.14
N SER A 169 19.49 -6.29 -25.05
CA SER A 169 19.52 -7.40 -25.98
C SER A 169 19.99 -8.68 -25.28
N GLU A 170 19.60 -9.85 -25.77
CA GLU A 170 20.07 -11.14 -25.25
C GLU A 170 21.63 -11.22 -25.18
N GLY A 171 22.34 -10.59 -26.12
CA GLY A 171 23.79 -10.53 -26.09
C GLY A 171 24.34 -9.70 -24.92
N GLU A 172 23.68 -8.61 -24.54
CA GLU A 172 24.06 -7.77 -23.41
C GLU A 172 23.74 -8.47 -22.10
N VAL A 173 22.57 -9.12 -21.97
CA VAL A 173 22.23 -9.96 -20.80
C VAL A 173 23.26 -11.07 -20.61
N ASN A 174 23.61 -11.80 -21.67
CA ASN A 174 24.63 -12.85 -21.61
C ASN A 174 26.01 -12.31 -21.22
N ALA A 175 26.37 -11.12 -21.67
CA ALA A 175 27.63 -10.46 -21.30
C ALA A 175 27.63 -10.08 -19.81
N MET A 176 26.53 -9.55 -19.31
CA MET A 176 26.32 -9.21 -17.91
C MET A 176 26.38 -10.45 -17.01
N LEU A 177 25.62 -11.50 -17.31
CA LEU A 177 25.64 -12.75 -16.55
C LEU A 177 27.02 -13.42 -16.57
N THR A 178 27.72 -13.36 -17.70
CA THR A 178 29.10 -13.88 -17.79
C THR A 178 30.06 -13.14 -16.83
N ALA A 179 29.95 -11.82 -16.72
CA ALA A 179 30.73 -11.02 -15.78
C ALA A 179 30.38 -11.40 -14.33
N ILE A 180 29.11 -11.51 -14.00
CA ILE A 180 28.60 -11.90 -12.68
C ILE A 180 29.13 -13.29 -12.29
N PHE A 181 28.95 -14.31 -13.13
CA PHE A 181 29.44 -15.66 -12.82
C PHE A 181 30.97 -15.72 -12.67
N SER A 182 31.69 -14.88 -13.40
CA SER A 182 33.15 -14.79 -13.22
C SER A 182 33.55 -14.35 -11.81
N GLY A 183 32.76 -13.41 -11.23
CA GLY A 183 32.96 -12.93 -9.85
C GLY A 183 32.50 -13.93 -8.77
N MET A 184 31.46 -14.73 -9.03
CA MET A 184 30.93 -15.72 -8.07
C MET A 184 31.75 -16.97 -7.89
N ARG A 185 32.68 -17.27 -8.81
CA ARG A 185 33.45 -18.53 -8.80
C ARG A 185 34.16 -18.77 -7.48
N LYS A 186 34.30 -20.05 -7.11
CA LYS A 186 35.00 -20.46 -5.90
C LYS A 186 36.50 -20.06 -5.91
N GLU A 187 37.07 -19.93 -7.10
CA GLU A 187 38.47 -19.53 -7.33
C GLU A 187 38.70 -18.02 -7.18
N GLU A 188 37.62 -17.19 -7.12
CA GLU A 188 37.77 -15.76 -6.83
C GLU A 188 38.27 -15.57 -5.39
N PRO A 189 39.48 -15.02 -5.20
CA PRO A 189 40.09 -14.92 -3.88
C PRO A 189 39.50 -13.77 -3.04
N ASP A 190 38.92 -12.76 -3.68
CA ASP A 190 38.41 -11.56 -3.01
C ASP A 190 36.94 -11.75 -2.64
N VAL A 191 36.64 -11.69 -1.36
CA VAL A 191 35.28 -11.91 -0.83
C VAL A 191 34.33 -10.79 -1.19
N GLU A 192 34.79 -9.55 -1.31
CA GLU A 192 33.96 -8.40 -1.68
C GLU A 192 33.54 -8.48 -3.17
N VAL A 193 34.43 -9.01 -4.01
CA VAL A 193 34.09 -9.31 -5.42
C VAL A 193 33.03 -10.41 -5.50
N ARG A 194 33.19 -11.48 -4.70
CA ARG A 194 32.19 -12.56 -4.66
C ARG A 194 30.83 -12.05 -4.14
N LEU A 195 30.83 -11.24 -3.10
CA LEU A 195 29.61 -10.64 -2.56
C LEU A 195 28.92 -9.78 -3.60
N ALA A 196 29.64 -8.80 -4.20
CA ALA A 196 29.09 -7.93 -5.22
C ALA A 196 28.53 -8.70 -6.44
N ALA A 197 29.20 -9.80 -6.83
CA ALA A 197 28.72 -10.65 -7.91
C ALA A 197 27.45 -11.40 -7.54
N THR A 198 27.35 -11.93 -6.31
CA THR A 198 26.18 -12.69 -5.87
C THR A 198 24.96 -11.77 -5.72
N VAL A 199 25.14 -10.58 -5.15
CA VAL A 199 24.09 -9.55 -5.09
C VAL A 199 23.67 -9.09 -6.49
N ALA A 200 24.64 -8.89 -7.40
CA ALA A 200 24.32 -8.53 -8.79
C ALA A 200 23.52 -9.63 -9.50
N LEU A 201 23.73 -10.92 -9.17
CA LEU A 201 22.91 -11.99 -9.72
C LEU A 201 21.47 -11.93 -9.19
N SER A 202 21.28 -11.64 -7.88
CA SER A 202 19.95 -11.46 -7.31
C SER A 202 19.16 -10.39 -8.07
N ASN A 203 19.76 -9.22 -8.26
CA ASN A 203 19.13 -8.11 -8.99
C ASN A 203 18.94 -8.42 -10.50
N ALA A 204 19.72 -9.35 -11.06
CA ALA A 204 19.64 -9.71 -12.47
C ALA A 204 18.68 -10.87 -12.76
N MET A 205 18.01 -11.44 -11.76
CA MET A 205 17.14 -12.62 -11.97
C MET A 205 16.05 -12.37 -12.99
N TYR A 206 15.37 -11.25 -12.94
CA TYR A 206 14.33 -10.88 -13.88
C TYR A 206 14.80 -10.81 -15.35
N PHE A 207 16.10 -10.57 -15.59
CA PHE A 207 16.70 -10.54 -16.94
C PHE A 207 17.08 -11.92 -17.48
N ALA A 208 17.08 -12.96 -16.65
CA ALA A 208 17.63 -14.26 -16.97
C ALA A 208 16.63 -15.23 -17.62
N GLU A 209 15.44 -14.79 -18.05
CA GLU A 209 14.36 -15.62 -18.58
C GLU A 209 14.85 -16.59 -19.68
N GLN A 210 15.49 -16.06 -20.73
CA GLN A 210 16.00 -16.87 -21.84
C GLN A 210 17.09 -17.88 -21.41
N ASN A 211 17.85 -17.55 -20.36
CA ASN A 211 18.87 -18.43 -19.80
C ASN A 211 18.22 -19.56 -18.96
N PHE A 212 17.11 -19.27 -18.26
CA PHE A 212 16.33 -20.27 -17.54
C PHE A 212 15.59 -21.22 -18.47
N GLU A 213 15.18 -20.80 -19.66
CA GLU A 213 14.62 -21.71 -20.68
C GLU A 213 15.65 -22.74 -21.18
N ARG A 214 16.94 -22.41 -21.22
CA ARG A 214 18.01 -23.30 -21.69
C ARG A 214 18.59 -24.13 -20.56
N GLN A 215 18.30 -25.44 -20.55
CA GLN A 215 18.68 -26.34 -19.45
C GLN A 215 20.13 -26.19 -18.99
N HIS A 216 21.10 -26.15 -19.92
CA HIS A 216 22.51 -26.11 -19.54
C HIS A 216 22.95 -24.78 -18.91
N GLU A 217 22.30 -23.65 -19.28
CA GLU A 217 22.54 -22.34 -18.70
C GLU A 217 21.89 -22.27 -17.30
N ARG A 218 20.65 -22.72 -17.17
CA ARG A 218 19.93 -22.87 -15.89
C ARG A 218 20.71 -23.78 -14.93
N ASP A 219 21.19 -24.96 -15.38
CA ASP A 219 21.99 -25.85 -14.56
C ASP A 219 23.26 -25.16 -14.02
N HIS A 220 23.89 -24.30 -14.84
CA HIS A 220 25.07 -23.54 -14.43
C HIS A 220 24.74 -22.47 -13.40
N ILE A 221 23.64 -21.70 -13.60
CA ILE A 221 23.16 -20.69 -12.64
C ILE A 221 22.89 -21.36 -11.29
N MET A 222 22.09 -22.41 -11.28
CA MET A 222 21.73 -23.14 -10.05
C MET A 222 22.96 -23.75 -9.36
N GLN A 223 23.91 -24.29 -10.12
CA GLN A 223 25.14 -24.84 -9.56
C GLN A 223 25.96 -23.79 -8.85
N VAL A 224 26.24 -22.65 -9.52
CA VAL A 224 27.08 -21.58 -8.94
C VAL A 224 26.41 -20.97 -7.72
N THR A 225 25.09 -20.76 -7.76
CA THR A 225 24.30 -20.26 -6.63
C THR A 225 24.38 -21.23 -5.45
N CYS A 226 24.11 -22.51 -5.65
CA CYS A 226 24.23 -23.53 -4.59
C CYS A 226 25.67 -23.66 -4.03
N GLU A 227 26.70 -23.42 -4.83
CA GLU A 227 28.09 -23.38 -4.34
C GLU A 227 28.33 -22.18 -3.41
N CYS A 228 27.71 -21.01 -3.72
CA CYS A 228 27.81 -19.81 -2.88
C CYS A 228 27.11 -19.97 -1.54
N THR A 229 26.04 -20.79 -1.41
CA THR A 229 25.37 -21.06 -0.11
C THR A 229 26.28 -21.73 0.91
N THR A 230 27.46 -22.26 0.48
CA THR A 230 28.45 -22.89 1.36
C THR A 230 29.70 -22.04 1.54
N CYS A 231 29.69 -20.77 1.12
CA CYS A 231 30.81 -19.86 1.27
C CYS A 231 31.14 -19.61 2.77
N PRO A 232 32.44 -19.47 3.14
CA PRO A 232 32.82 -19.12 4.50
C PRO A 232 32.27 -17.76 4.99
N ASP A 233 32.11 -16.77 4.09
CA ASP A 233 31.56 -15.46 4.42
C ASP A 233 30.02 -15.52 4.47
N VAL A 234 29.45 -15.08 5.58
CA VAL A 234 28.01 -15.09 5.86
C VAL A 234 27.22 -14.24 4.85
N ARG A 235 27.76 -13.08 4.43
CA ARG A 235 27.08 -12.17 3.51
C ARG A 235 26.91 -12.79 2.11
N VAL A 236 27.92 -13.56 1.66
CA VAL A 236 27.82 -14.29 0.39
C VAL A 236 26.80 -15.41 0.48
N ARG A 237 26.73 -16.13 1.63
CA ARG A 237 25.69 -17.15 1.83
C ARG A 237 24.30 -16.53 1.83
N GLN A 238 24.11 -15.43 2.55
CA GLN A 238 22.84 -14.70 2.57
C GLN A 238 22.41 -14.31 1.15
N ALA A 239 23.25 -13.59 0.41
CA ALA A 239 22.98 -13.18 -0.97
C ALA A 239 22.70 -14.38 -1.91
N ALA A 240 23.32 -15.55 -1.67
CA ALA A 240 23.03 -16.74 -2.46
C ALA A 240 21.63 -17.32 -2.19
N TYR A 241 21.11 -17.19 -0.97
CA TYR A 241 19.71 -17.54 -0.69
C TYR A 241 18.73 -16.50 -1.23
N GLU A 242 19.08 -15.21 -1.25
CA GLU A 242 18.32 -14.16 -1.94
C GLU A 242 18.17 -14.47 -3.44
N VAL A 243 19.24 -14.97 -4.10
CA VAL A 243 19.15 -15.48 -5.48
C VAL A 243 18.17 -16.64 -5.59
N LEU A 244 18.17 -17.59 -4.63
CA LEU A 244 17.23 -18.72 -4.66
C LEU A 244 15.78 -18.27 -4.46
N VAL A 245 15.53 -17.24 -3.63
CA VAL A 245 14.22 -16.58 -3.50
C VAL A 245 13.79 -16.03 -4.86
N GLY A 246 14.61 -15.21 -5.51
CA GLY A 246 14.31 -14.69 -6.83
C GLY A 246 14.10 -15.76 -7.91
N VAL A 247 14.74 -16.94 -7.78
CA VAL A 247 14.45 -18.09 -8.65
C VAL A 247 13.07 -18.68 -8.36
N ALA A 248 12.62 -18.71 -7.10
CA ALA A 248 11.28 -19.18 -6.76
C ALA A 248 10.21 -18.26 -7.33
N GLU A 249 10.38 -16.95 -7.19
CA GLU A 249 9.46 -15.91 -7.67
C GLU A 249 9.35 -15.86 -9.20
N ASN A 250 10.46 -15.99 -9.91
CA ASN A 250 10.46 -15.75 -11.36
C ASN A 250 10.46 -17.04 -12.20
N TYR A 251 10.86 -18.18 -11.63
CA TYR A 251 11.10 -19.43 -12.38
C TYR A 251 10.62 -20.68 -11.63
N TYR A 252 9.50 -20.57 -10.93
CA TYR A 252 8.88 -21.67 -10.17
C TYR A 252 8.72 -22.94 -11.02
N ASP A 253 8.26 -22.81 -12.26
CA ASP A 253 8.04 -23.91 -13.20
C ASP A 253 9.32 -24.70 -13.56
N LYS A 254 10.50 -24.10 -13.38
CA LYS A 254 11.80 -24.69 -13.66
C LYS A 254 12.48 -25.32 -12.44
N LEU A 255 11.90 -25.16 -11.24
CA LEU A 255 12.51 -25.63 -9.98
C LEU A 255 12.54 -27.15 -9.80
N ALA A 256 11.65 -27.90 -10.43
CA ALA A 256 11.47 -29.33 -10.19
C ALA A 256 12.77 -30.19 -10.18
N PRO A 257 13.77 -29.98 -11.06
CA PRO A 257 15.03 -30.75 -11.01
C PRO A 257 15.91 -30.42 -9.82
N TYR A 258 15.75 -29.25 -9.19
CA TYR A 258 16.67 -28.72 -8.18
C TYR A 258 16.06 -28.75 -6.78
N ILE A 259 14.72 -28.82 -6.64
CA ILE A 259 14.00 -28.62 -5.38
C ILE A 259 14.51 -29.51 -4.23
N THR A 260 14.90 -30.75 -4.50
CA THR A 260 15.44 -31.65 -3.45
C THR A 260 16.78 -31.14 -2.92
N ALA A 261 17.66 -30.62 -3.78
CA ALA A 261 18.93 -30.07 -3.37
C ALA A 261 18.73 -28.76 -2.57
N VAL A 262 17.88 -27.89 -3.07
CA VAL A 262 17.54 -26.61 -2.40
C VAL A 262 16.87 -26.88 -1.05
N PHE A 263 15.94 -27.85 -0.95
CA PHE A 263 15.34 -28.26 0.32
C PHE A 263 16.39 -28.65 1.38
N ASN A 264 17.40 -29.44 0.98
CA ASN A 264 18.45 -29.83 1.91
C ASN A 264 19.32 -28.64 2.34
N LEU A 265 19.60 -27.69 1.42
CA LEU A 265 20.38 -26.49 1.71
C LEU A 265 19.61 -25.56 2.64
N THR A 266 18.33 -25.26 2.34
CA THR A 266 17.48 -24.39 3.16
C THR A 266 17.23 -24.97 4.54
N THR A 267 16.93 -26.28 4.64
CA THR A 267 16.78 -26.97 5.94
C THR A 267 18.04 -26.87 6.79
N LYS A 268 19.22 -27.05 6.18
CA LYS A 268 20.50 -26.94 6.90
C LYS A 268 20.73 -25.50 7.37
N ALA A 269 20.53 -24.52 6.50
CA ALA A 269 20.72 -23.09 6.83
C ALA A 269 19.79 -22.64 7.96
N THR A 270 18.51 -22.96 7.88
CA THR A 270 17.52 -22.60 8.93
C THR A 270 17.89 -23.15 10.31
N LYS A 271 18.54 -24.33 10.36
CA LYS A 271 18.90 -25.00 11.63
C LYS A 271 20.25 -24.58 12.19
N GLU A 272 21.25 -24.42 11.34
CA GLU A 272 22.66 -24.44 11.72
C GLU A 272 23.42 -23.14 11.38
N ASP A 273 22.86 -22.24 10.56
CA ASP A 273 23.56 -21.05 10.06
C ASP A 273 23.25 -19.80 10.91
N GLU A 274 23.93 -18.69 10.59
CA GLU A 274 23.68 -17.37 11.16
C GLU A 274 22.25 -16.89 10.82
N GLU A 275 21.68 -16.10 11.70
CA GLU A 275 20.28 -15.66 11.60
C GLU A 275 19.92 -15.03 10.25
N ALA A 276 20.78 -14.15 9.73
CA ALA A 276 20.56 -13.50 8.43
C ALA A 276 20.45 -14.50 7.27
N VAL A 277 21.17 -15.61 7.33
CA VAL A 277 21.11 -16.68 6.32
C VAL A 277 19.87 -17.55 6.53
N ALA A 278 19.55 -17.86 7.79
CA ALA A 278 18.37 -18.64 8.15
C ALA A 278 17.07 -17.94 7.70
N LEU A 279 17.00 -16.62 7.85
CA LEU A 279 15.87 -15.80 7.39
C LEU A 279 15.65 -15.96 5.87
N GLN A 280 16.69 -15.83 5.06
CA GLN A 280 16.58 -15.99 3.61
C GLN A 280 16.26 -17.43 3.19
N ALA A 281 16.72 -18.43 3.97
CA ALA A 281 16.38 -19.82 3.72
C ALA A 281 14.91 -20.13 4.02
N ILE A 282 14.27 -19.44 4.98
CA ILE A 282 12.85 -19.51 5.26
C ILE A 282 12.07 -18.76 4.16
N GLU A 283 12.54 -17.58 3.76
CA GLU A 283 11.95 -16.75 2.71
C GLU A 283 11.80 -17.49 1.38
N PHE A 284 12.77 -18.34 1.03
CA PHE A 284 12.62 -19.20 -0.15
C PHE A 284 11.31 -20.03 -0.09
N TRP A 285 10.94 -20.54 1.07
CA TRP A 285 9.70 -21.32 1.22
C TRP A 285 8.46 -20.43 1.27
N SER A 286 8.58 -19.20 1.78
CA SER A 286 7.52 -18.20 1.70
C SER A 286 7.21 -17.88 0.23
N ALA A 287 8.22 -17.57 -0.57
CA ALA A 287 8.07 -17.30 -2.01
C ALA A 287 7.47 -18.50 -2.77
N VAL A 288 7.92 -19.74 -2.48
CA VAL A 288 7.30 -20.94 -3.10
C VAL A 288 5.82 -21.07 -2.71
N CYS A 289 5.43 -20.74 -1.47
CA CYS A 289 4.03 -20.79 -1.04
C CYS A 289 3.20 -19.73 -1.77
N GLU A 290 3.69 -18.51 -1.88
CA GLU A 290 3.02 -17.40 -2.55
C GLU A 290 2.78 -17.72 -4.04
N GLU A 291 3.80 -18.23 -4.73
CA GLU A 291 3.67 -18.70 -6.12
C GLU A 291 2.64 -19.84 -6.25
N GLU A 292 2.64 -20.81 -5.34
CA GLU A 292 1.67 -21.90 -5.38
C GLU A 292 0.25 -21.43 -5.08
N VAL A 293 0.05 -20.40 -4.25
CA VAL A 293 -1.26 -19.78 -3.99
C VAL A 293 -1.73 -19.02 -5.24
N ALA A 294 -0.89 -18.19 -5.85
CA ALA A 294 -1.22 -17.48 -7.08
C ALA A 294 -1.59 -18.42 -8.23
N ILE A 295 -0.82 -19.51 -8.40
CA ILE A 295 -1.14 -20.58 -9.37
C ILE A 295 -2.51 -21.23 -9.08
N GLN A 296 -2.84 -21.47 -7.81
CA GLN A 296 -4.15 -22.03 -7.43
C GLN A 296 -5.30 -21.09 -7.78
N GLU A 297 -5.14 -19.79 -7.59
CA GLU A 297 -6.11 -18.76 -7.96
C GLU A 297 -6.32 -18.72 -9.48
N GLU A 298 -5.24 -18.66 -10.26
CA GLU A 298 -5.30 -18.68 -11.73
C GLU A 298 -5.98 -19.95 -12.27
N LEU A 299 -5.70 -21.12 -11.64
CA LEU A 299 -6.35 -22.39 -12.02
C LEU A 299 -7.87 -22.40 -11.71
N GLN A 300 -8.33 -21.65 -10.69
CA GLN A 300 -9.76 -21.51 -10.38
C GLN A 300 -10.47 -20.60 -11.39
N GLU A 301 -9.80 -19.57 -11.90
CA GLU A 301 -10.31 -18.68 -12.93
C GLU A 301 -10.45 -19.34 -14.31
N GLY A 302 -9.75 -20.46 -14.55
CA GLY A 302 -9.97 -21.32 -15.70
C GLY A 302 -9.38 -20.81 -17.01
N GLY A 303 -8.20 -20.24 -16.99
CA GLY A 303 -7.45 -19.75 -18.14
C GLY A 303 -7.18 -20.80 -19.24
N ALA A 304 -6.98 -20.35 -20.46
CA ALA A 304 -6.75 -21.24 -21.62
C ALA A 304 -5.41 -22.01 -21.57
N ASN A 305 -4.42 -21.49 -20.86
CA ASN A 305 -3.09 -22.07 -20.69
C ASN A 305 -2.77 -22.14 -19.19
N PRO A 306 -3.17 -23.23 -18.49
CA PRO A 306 -2.92 -23.34 -17.06
C PRO A 306 -1.42 -23.37 -16.76
N PRO A 307 -0.96 -22.66 -15.72
CA PRO A 307 0.43 -22.67 -15.28
C PRO A 307 0.86 -24.06 -14.75
N ALA A 308 2.16 -24.33 -14.72
CA ALA A 308 2.69 -25.56 -14.19
C ALA A 308 2.59 -25.56 -12.66
N TYR A 309 1.77 -26.45 -12.11
CA TYR A 309 1.58 -26.59 -10.66
C TYR A 309 2.26 -27.87 -10.13
N HIS A 310 3.41 -27.70 -9.45
CA HIS A 310 4.23 -28.82 -8.98
C HIS A 310 3.91 -29.31 -7.57
N ARG A 311 3.21 -28.51 -6.74
CA ARG A 311 2.86 -28.83 -5.34
C ARG A 311 4.08 -29.16 -4.47
N PHE A 312 5.13 -28.35 -4.55
CA PHE A 312 6.35 -28.55 -3.77
C PHE A 312 6.10 -28.48 -2.27
N VAL A 313 5.21 -27.52 -1.84
CA VAL A 313 4.87 -27.33 -0.44
C VAL A 313 4.17 -28.56 0.12
N GLU A 314 3.21 -29.14 -0.60
CA GLU A 314 2.51 -30.37 -0.20
C GLU A 314 3.47 -31.56 -0.09
N GLN A 315 4.41 -31.69 -1.04
CA GLN A 315 5.44 -32.74 -1.03
C GLN A 315 6.44 -32.58 0.12
N ALA A 316 6.78 -31.32 0.48
CA ALA A 316 7.71 -31.03 1.56
C ALA A 316 7.06 -31.03 2.95
N LEU A 317 5.73 -31.01 3.08
CA LEU A 317 4.95 -30.71 4.28
C LEU A 317 5.46 -31.49 5.52
N GLY A 318 5.70 -32.80 5.38
CA GLY A 318 6.13 -33.66 6.48
C GLY A 318 7.50 -33.33 7.08
N GLN A 319 8.33 -32.54 6.42
CA GLN A 319 9.65 -32.11 6.87
C GLN A 319 9.72 -30.60 7.05
N LEU A 320 9.01 -29.83 6.23
CA LEU A 320 8.95 -28.38 6.28
C LEU A 320 8.26 -27.90 7.57
N VAL A 321 7.08 -28.42 7.89
CA VAL A 321 6.35 -28.04 9.11
C VAL A 321 7.16 -28.29 10.38
N PRO A 322 7.78 -29.48 10.64
CA PRO A 322 8.65 -29.66 11.80
C PRO A 322 9.84 -28.69 11.85
N MET A 323 10.42 -28.33 10.71
CA MET A 323 11.51 -27.34 10.63
C MET A 323 11.00 -25.97 11.07
N LEU A 324 9.86 -25.51 10.56
CA LEU A 324 9.26 -24.21 10.92
C LEU A 324 8.86 -24.17 12.40
N LEU A 325 8.26 -25.25 12.92
CA LEU A 325 7.92 -25.36 14.35
C LEU A 325 9.16 -25.28 15.27
N GLU A 326 10.30 -25.77 14.81
CA GLU A 326 11.58 -25.64 15.56
C GLU A 326 12.03 -24.16 15.62
N THR A 327 11.84 -23.38 14.54
CA THR A 327 12.19 -21.96 14.54
C THR A 327 11.37 -21.16 15.53
N LEU A 328 10.08 -21.48 15.71
CA LEU A 328 9.21 -20.80 16.66
C LEU A 328 9.71 -20.88 18.11
N THR A 329 10.54 -21.87 18.43
CA THR A 329 11.12 -22.02 19.79
C THR A 329 12.36 -21.16 20.03
N LYS A 330 12.84 -20.43 19.00
CA LYS A 330 14.05 -19.59 19.06
C LYS A 330 13.74 -18.13 19.45
N GLN A 331 12.68 -17.89 20.21
CA GLN A 331 12.34 -16.56 20.73
C GLN A 331 13.42 -15.99 21.63
N ASP A 332 13.77 -14.73 21.44
CA ASP A 332 14.68 -14.01 22.34
C ASP A 332 13.90 -13.20 23.38
N GLU A 333 14.35 -13.28 24.65
CA GLU A 333 13.66 -12.68 25.79
C GLU A 333 13.77 -11.15 25.81
N ASP A 334 14.86 -10.62 25.23
CA ASP A 334 15.20 -9.19 25.27
C ASP A 334 14.57 -8.37 24.13
N GLN A 335 14.17 -8.99 23.02
CA GLN A 335 13.73 -8.29 21.80
C GLN A 335 12.38 -7.56 21.92
N VAL A 336 11.50 -7.95 22.83
CA VAL A 336 10.15 -7.34 22.93
C VAL A 336 10.11 -6.18 23.93
N GLU A 337 11.09 -6.06 24.82
CA GLU A 337 11.12 -4.97 25.81
C GLU A 337 11.52 -3.61 25.18
N ASP A 338 12.20 -3.60 24.04
CA ASP A 338 12.65 -2.40 23.33
C ASP A 338 11.63 -1.84 22.31
N GLY A 339 10.45 -2.46 22.18
CA GLY A 339 9.40 -1.97 21.27
C GLY A 339 9.72 -2.13 19.77
N ASP A 340 10.80 -2.83 19.46
CA ASP A 340 11.22 -3.12 18.10
C ASP A 340 10.65 -4.49 17.69
N ASP A 341 9.67 -4.50 16.78
CA ASP A 341 9.20 -5.71 16.07
C ASP A 341 10.31 -6.18 15.11
N ALA A 342 11.53 -6.37 15.62
CA ALA A 342 12.66 -6.81 14.82
C ALA A 342 12.36 -8.16 14.20
N TRP A 343 12.36 -8.20 12.87
CA TRP A 343 12.17 -9.41 12.09
C TRP A 343 13.21 -10.47 12.47
N ASN A 344 12.77 -11.60 12.99
CA ASN A 344 13.64 -12.67 13.50
C ASN A 344 13.19 -14.03 12.98
N VAL A 345 14.02 -15.07 13.22
CA VAL A 345 13.77 -16.43 12.72
C VAL A 345 12.44 -17.01 13.22
N ALA A 346 11.98 -16.66 14.41
CA ALA A 346 10.72 -17.17 14.95
C ALA A 346 9.52 -16.52 14.23
N LEU A 347 9.54 -15.20 14.02
CA LEU A 347 8.51 -14.49 13.26
C LEU A 347 8.48 -14.97 11.80
N ALA A 348 9.62 -15.03 11.14
CA ALA A 348 9.73 -15.55 9.78
C ALA A 348 9.18 -16.99 9.65
N GLY A 349 9.50 -17.85 10.62
CA GLY A 349 9.00 -19.22 10.66
C GLY A 349 7.47 -19.28 10.85
N GLY A 350 6.91 -18.41 11.69
CA GLY A 350 5.45 -18.32 11.91
C GLY A 350 4.70 -17.78 10.70
N THR A 351 5.24 -16.76 10.04
CA THR A 351 4.69 -16.21 8.79
C THR A 351 4.72 -17.25 7.68
N CYS A 352 5.87 -17.89 7.46
CA CYS A 352 6.00 -18.98 6.49
C CYS A 352 5.03 -20.14 6.80
N LEU A 353 4.82 -20.48 8.08
CA LEU A 353 3.85 -21.52 8.48
C LEU A 353 2.42 -21.10 8.13
N GLY A 354 2.08 -19.83 8.25
CA GLY A 354 0.81 -19.27 7.79
C GLY A 354 0.64 -19.40 6.27
N LEU A 355 1.64 -19.03 5.48
CA LEU A 355 1.65 -19.22 4.02
C LEU A 355 1.53 -20.70 3.62
N VAL A 356 2.23 -21.60 4.33
CA VAL A 356 2.05 -23.05 4.15
C VAL A 356 0.59 -23.44 4.39
N ALA A 357 -0.05 -22.90 5.42
CA ALA A 357 -1.44 -23.22 5.73
C ALA A 357 -2.41 -22.73 4.65
N THR A 358 -2.21 -21.53 4.12
CA THR A 358 -2.97 -20.97 2.99
C THR A 358 -2.79 -21.83 1.72
N CYS A 359 -1.55 -22.26 1.47
CA CYS A 359 -1.19 -23.05 0.28
C CYS A 359 -1.77 -24.47 0.32
N VAL A 360 -1.55 -25.23 1.43
CA VAL A 360 -1.96 -26.65 1.50
C VAL A 360 -3.32 -26.88 2.16
N LYS A 361 -3.87 -25.85 2.84
CA LYS A 361 -5.17 -25.88 3.51
C LYS A 361 -5.24 -26.96 4.62
N ASP A 362 -6.33 -27.72 4.69
CA ASP A 362 -6.62 -28.71 5.74
C ASP A 362 -5.45 -29.63 6.18
N PRO A 363 -4.62 -30.18 5.28
CA PRO A 363 -3.49 -31.05 5.65
C PRO A 363 -2.49 -30.48 6.65
N VAL A 364 -2.34 -29.15 6.73
CA VAL A 364 -1.41 -28.54 7.70
C VAL A 364 -1.84 -28.77 9.14
N VAL A 365 -3.16 -28.85 9.39
CA VAL A 365 -3.72 -29.03 10.74
C VAL A 365 -3.21 -30.33 11.36
N ASP A 366 -3.26 -31.44 10.61
CA ASP A 366 -2.76 -32.74 11.08
C ASP A 366 -1.24 -32.71 11.34
N ALA A 367 -0.49 -31.91 10.59
CA ALA A 367 0.95 -31.79 10.74
C ALA A 367 1.37 -31.00 12.00
N VAL A 368 0.61 -29.94 12.38
CA VAL A 368 0.96 -29.08 13.52
C VAL A 368 0.37 -29.53 14.85
N MET A 369 -0.82 -30.20 14.86
CA MET A 369 -1.55 -30.55 16.07
C MET A 369 -0.75 -31.40 17.07
N PRO A 370 0.10 -32.35 16.68
CA PRO A 370 0.93 -33.10 17.62
C PRO A 370 1.86 -32.18 18.45
N PHE A 371 2.48 -31.19 17.80
CA PHE A 371 3.35 -30.20 18.48
C PHE A 371 2.55 -29.30 19.42
N ILE A 372 1.44 -28.76 18.95
CA ILE A 372 0.55 -27.89 19.73
C ILE A 372 0.06 -28.63 20.99
N THR A 373 -0.51 -29.82 20.82
CA THR A 373 -1.05 -30.60 21.94
C THR A 373 0.00 -30.95 22.98
N ALA A 374 1.22 -31.25 22.56
CA ALA A 374 2.32 -31.56 23.45
C ALA A 374 2.85 -30.35 24.26
N ASN A 375 2.76 -29.15 23.71
CA ASN A 375 3.51 -28.00 24.22
C ASN A 375 2.65 -26.84 24.75
N ILE A 376 1.40 -26.69 24.33
CA ILE A 376 0.52 -25.56 24.72
C ILE A 376 0.35 -25.39 26.22
N SER A 377 0.44 -26.46 26.98
CA SER A 377 0.35 -26.49 28.44
C SER A 377 1.65 -26.88 29.14
N ASN A 378 2.81 -26.72 28.46
CA ASN A 378 4.11 -27.07 29.04
C ASN A 378 4.39 -26.28 30.33
N GLN A 379 4.71 -26.96 31.43
CA GLN A 379 4.79 -26.35 32.77
C GLN A 379 6.16 -25.67 33.03
N THR A 380 7.18 -26.02 32.27
CA THR A 380 8.58 -25.61 32.56
C THR A 380 9.13 -24.59 31.57
N GLU A 381 8.81 -24.76 30.27
CA GLU A 381 9.42 -23.98 29.19
C GLU A 381 8.38 -23.04 28.54
N TRP A 382 8.50 -21.74 28.77
CA TRP A 382 7.59 -20.76 28.22
C TRP A 382 7.71 -20.66 26.68
N ARG A 383 8.92 -20.83 26.14
CA ARG A 383 9.15 -20.81 24.68
C ARG A 383 8.35 -21.89 23.95
N LEU A 384 8.20 -23.06 24.56
CA LEU A 384 7.38 -24.13 24.00
C LEU A 384 5.88 -23.81 24.05
N ARG A 385 5.40 -23.15 25.13
CA ARG A 385 3.99 -22.70 25.22
C ARG A 385 3.69 -21.64 24.19
N GLU A 386 4.60 -20.67 24.10
CA GLU A 386 4.48 -19.58 23.14
C GLU A 386 4.52 -20.09 21.70
N ALA A 387 5.51 -20.91 21.33
CA ALA A 387 5.62 -21.51 20.00
C ALA A 387 4.39 -22.35 19.62
N ALA A 388 3.82 -23.09 20.57
CA ALA A 388 2.59 -23.88 20.33
C ALA A 388 1.38 -22.96 20.10
N THR A 389 1.28 -21.85 20.83
CA THR A 389 0.21 -20.86 20.68
C THR A 389 0.36 -20.11 19.36
N PHE A 390 1.59 -19.70 19.02
CA PHE A 390 1.91 -19.03 17.76
C PHE A 390 1.62 -19.92 16.54
N ALA A 391 2.07 -21.19 16.60
CA ALA A 391 1.78 -22.18 15.55
C ALA A 391 0.28 -22.36 15.34
N PHE A 392 -0.52 -22.37 16.43
CA PHE A 392 -1.97 -22.47 16.33
C PHE A 392 -2.56 -21.23 15.63
N GLY A 393 -2.18 -20.02 16.04
CA GLY A 393 -2.65 -18.78 15.41
C GLY A 393 -2.25 -18.67 13.93
N SER A 394 -1.05 -19.12 13.57
CA SER A 394 -0.53 -19.04 12.18
C SER A 394 -1.32 -19.93 11.20
N VAL A 395 -1.85 -21.07 11.63
CA VAL A 395 -2.52 -22.02 10.73
C VAL A 395 -4.04 -21.86 10.67
N LEU A 396 -4.58 -20.78 11.23
CA LEU A 396 -6.04 -20.55 11.19
C LEU A 396 -6.53 -20.01 9.85
N GLU A 397 -5.65 -19.44 9.04
CA GLU A 397 -5.92 -19.01 7.69
C GLU A 397 -5.60 -20.13 6.69
N GLY A 398 -6.48 -20.33 5.71
CA GLY A 398 -6.33 -21.31 4.63
C GLY A 398 -7.15 -22.57 4.81
N PRO A 399 -7.09 -23.31 5.93
CA PRO A 399 -7.99 -24.45 6.18
C PRO A 399 -9.45 -24.03 6.28
N ASP A 400 -10.34 -24.99 6.02
CA ASP A 400 -11.80 -24.80 6.11
C ASP A 400 -12.22 -24.41 7.55
N GLY A 401 -12.83 -23.22 7.69
CA GLY A 401 -13.25 -22.67 8.97
C GLY A 401 -14.20 -23.57 9.75
N ASP A 402 -15.12 -24.28 9.07
CA ASP A 402 -16.07 -25.21 9.71
C ASP A 402 -15.37 -26.44 10.29
N LYS A 403 -14.25 -26.86 9.69
CA LYS A 403 -13.42 -27.96 10.22
C LYS A 403 -12.54 -27.49 11.37
N LEU A 404 -12.07 -26.24 11.33
CA LEU A 404 -11.30 -25.64 12.41
C LEU A 404 -12.15 -25.29 13.64
N ALA A 405 -13.42 -24.96 13.48
CA ALA A 405 -14.29 -24.50 14.55
C ALA A 405 -14.32 -25.42 15.78
N PRO A 406 -14.42 -26.76 15.66
CA PRO A 406 -14.35 -27.65 16.82
C PRO A 406 -13.00 -27.62 17.55
N VAL A 407 -11.90 -27.47 16.81
CA VAL A 407 -10.54 -27.40 17.37
C VAL A 407 -10.37 -26.06 18.09
N ALA A 408 -10.79 -24.96 17.47
CA ALA A 408 -10.76 -23.62 18.05
C ALA A 408 -11.63 -23.51 19.30
N ALA A 409 -12.82 -24.10 19.29
CA ALA A 409 -13.70 -24.15 20.46
C ALA A 409 -13.10 -24.94 21.64
N GLN A 410 -12.32 -25.99 21.37
CA GLN A 410 -11.56 -26.72 22.38
C GLN A 410 -10.35 -25.93 22.88
N ALA A 411 -9.66 -25.20 22.00
CA ALA A 411 -8.48 -24.41 22.36
C ALA A 411 -8.84 -23.15 23.15
N LEU A 412 -9.98 -22.52 22.90
CA LEU A 412 -10.37 -21.23 23.46
C LEU A 412 -10.27 -21.16 25.02
N PRO A 413 -10.75 -22.14 25.81
CA PRO A 413 -10.58 -22.10 27.27
C PRO A 413 -9.10 -22.11 27.70
N PHE A 414 -8.23 -22.80 26.97
CA PHE A 414 -6.79 -22.81 27.26
C PHE A 414 -6.17 -21.43 26.91
N LEU A 415 -6.53 -20.84 25.77
CA LEU A 415 -6.10 -19.51 25.37
C LEU A 415 -6.56 -18.46 26.40
N LEU A 416 -7.82 -18.48 26.83
CA LEU A 416 -8.33 -17.58 27.87
C LEU A 416 -7.61 -17.75 29.21
N THR A 417 -7.09 -18.93 29.52
CA THR A 417 -6.24 -19.16 30.71
C THR A 417 -4.84 -18.61 30.47
N ALA A 418 -4.29 -18.78 29.27
CA ALA A 418 -2.94 -18.34 28.90
C ALA A 418 -2.80 -16.80 28.80
N THR A 419 -3.90 -16.02 28.69
CA THR A 419 -3.87 -14.56 28.87
C THR A 419 -3.34 -14.13 30.25
N LYS A 420 -3.22 -15.07 31.20
CA LYS A 420 -2.69 -14.86 32.56
C LYS A 420 -1.36 -15.58 32.79
N ASP A 421 -0.68 -16.02 31.72
CA ASP A 421 0.61 -16.70 31.84
C ASP A 421 1.63 -15.80 32.56
N SER A 422 2.57 -16.41 33.28
CA SER A 422 3.63 -15.70 33.97
C SER A 422 4.56 -14.94 33.03
N ASN A 423 4.75 -15.45 31.80
CA ASN A 423 5.59 -14.85 30.78
C ASN A 423 4.77 -13.92 29.88
N SER A 424 5.26 -12.72 29.62
CA SER A 424 4.57 -11.71 28.81
C SER A 424 4.50 -12.04 27.32
N HIS A 425 5.48 -12.76 26.75
CA HIS A 425 5.45 -13.21 25.37
C HIS A 425 4.31 -14.21 25.13
N VAL A 426 4.13 -15.16 26.06
CA VAL A 426 2.99 -16.08 25.98
C VAL A 426 1.67 -15.35 26.02
N ARG A 427 1.55 -14.29 26.86
CA ARG A 427 0.31 -13.50 26.94
C ARG A 427 0.06 -12.71 25.65
N ASP A 428 1.12 -12.13 25.06
CA ASP A 428 1.08 -11.38 23.81
C ASP A 428 0.59 -12.27 22.65
N THR A 429 1.33 -13.34 22.38
CA THR A 429 0.99 -14.32 21.34
C THR A 429 -0.41 -14.93 21.55
N THR A 430 -0.82 -15.11 22.83
CA THR A 430 -2.16 -15.60 23.16
C THR A 430 -3.23 -14.58 22.78
N ALA A 431 -3.05 -13.31 23.08
CA ALA A 431 -4.00 -12.27 22.71
C ALA A 431 -4.13 -12.15 21.19
N TRP A 432 -3.02 -12.20 20.47
CA TRP A 432 -2.98 -12.25 19.01
C TRP A 432 -3.71 -13.51 18.47
N THR A 433 -3.41 -14.69 18.99
CA THR A 433 -4.05 -15.94 18.57
C THR A 433 -5.57 -15.92 18.78
N ILE A 434 -6.04 -15.34 19.89
CA ILE A 434 -7.48 -15.14 20.14
C ILE A 434 -8.10 -14.25 19.06
N GLY A 435 -7.43 -13.16 18.68
CA GLY A 435 -7.87 -12.31 17.58
C GLY A 435 -7.96 -13.06 16.24
N ARG A 436 -6.95 -13.85 15.90
CA ARG A 436 -6.94 -14.73 14.72
C ARG A 436 -8.11 -15.74 14.73
N VAL A 437 -8.45 -16.32 15.90
CA VAL A 437 -9.63 -17.20 16.01
C VAL A 437 -10.91 -16.45 15.64
N PHE A 438 -11.06 -15.20 16.06
CA PHE A 438 -12.25 -14.41 15.71
C PHE A 438 -12.26 -14.02 14.23
N GLU A 439 -11.12 -13.73 13.67
CA GLU A 439 -10.97 -13.32 12.27
C GLU A 439 -11.31 -14.46 11.29
N PHE A 440 -10.74 -15.64 11.48
CA PHE A 440 -10.83 -16.73 10.50
C PHE A 440 -11.88 -17.79 10.82
N VAL A 441 -12.27 -17.91 12.09
CA VAL A 441 -13.18 -18.98 12.54
C VAL A 441 -14.41 -18.41 13.26
N GLY A 442 -14.50 -17.09 13.41
CA GLY A 442 -15.60 -16.44 14.12
C GLY A 442 -16.98 -16.70 13.51
N ALA A 443 -17.07 -16.71 12.19
CA ALA A 443 -18.30 -16.95 11.42
C ALA A 443 -18.56 -18.44 11.10
N ALA A 444 -17.69 -19.37 11.54
CA ALA A 444 -17.79 -20.79 11.21
C ALA A 444 -19.00 -21.47 11.85
N SER A 445 -19.37 -22.62 11.31
CA SER A 445 -20.46 -23.45 11.84
C SER A 445 -19.94 -24.82 12.35
N PRO A 446 -20.05 -25.14 13.67
CA PRO A 446 -20.73 -24.35 14.73
C PRO A 446 -19.90 -23.11 15.17
N PRO A 447 -20.55 -22.04 15.63
CA PRO A 447 -19.86 -20.81 16.01
C PRO A 447 -18.95 -21.03 17.23
N VAL A 448 -17.74 -20.51 17.18
CA VAL A 448 -16.77 -20.54 18.28
C VAL A 448 -17.15 -19.54 19.37
N VAL A 449 -17.60 -18.36 18.97
CA VAL A 449 -18.11 -17.32 19.88
C VAL A 449 -19.62 -17.46 20.02
N THR A 450 -20.09 -17.58 21.25
CA THR A 450 -21.50 -17.77 21.60
C THR A 450 -21.91 -16.84 22.75
N PRO A 451 -23.20 -16.53 22.93
CA PRO A 451 -23.64 -15.76 24.09
C PRO A 451 -23.22 -16.38 25.45
N ALA A 452 -22.95 -17.67 25.49
CA ALA A 452 -22.57 -18.36 26.73
C ALA A 452 -21.13 -18.13 27.14
N ASN A 453 -20.17 -18.04 26.19
CA ASN A 453 -18.75 -17.81 26.47
C ASN A 453 -18.31 -16.35 26.31
N LEU A 454 -19.14 -15.46 25.74
CA LEU A 454 -18.82 -14.07 25.46
C LEU A 454 -18.36 -13.30 26.70
N ASN A 455 -19.01 -13.51 27.85
CA ASN A 455 -18.62 -12.87 29.11
C ASN A 455 -17.20 -13.25 29.56
N GLU A 456 -16.81 -14.50 29.38
CA GLU A 456 -15.48 -14.98 29.76
C GLU A 456 -14.41 -14.41 28.83
N ILE A 457 -14.68 -14.39 27.52
CA ILE A 457 -13.82 -13.77 26.48
C ILE A 457 -13.58 -12.30 26.79
N LEU A 458 -14.66 -11.52 26.95
CA LEU A 458 -14.54 -10.07 27.23
C LEU A 458 -13.85 -9.79 28.55
N THR A 459 -14.10 -10.60 29.60
CA THR A 459 -13.43 -10.44 30.89
C THR A 459 -11.92 -10.67 30.77
N ALA A 460 -11.48 -11.66 29.99
CA ALA A 460 -10.06 -11.95 29.77
C ALA A 460 -9.38 -10.84 28.97
N LEU A 461 -9.97 -10.41 27.85
CA LEU A 461 -9.39 -9.38 26.98
C LEU A 461 -9.36 -7.99 27.64
N VAL A 462 -10.46 -7.60 28.32
CA VAL A 462 -10.50 -6.33 29.07
C VAL A 462 -9.48 -6.32 30.22
N ALA A 463 -9.23 -7.45 30.88
CA ALA A 463 -8.19 -7.55 31.89
C ALA A 463 -6.79 -7.40 31.28
N ALA A 464 -6.54 -7.96 30.08
CA ALA A 464 -5.29 -7.85 29.35
C ALA A 464 -4.95 -6.41 28.91
N LEU A 465 -5.94 -5.51 28.77
CA LEU A 465 -5.72 -4.07 28.51
C LEU A 465 -4.90 -3.36 29.61
N GLN A 466 -4.75 -3.97 30.78
CA GLN A 466 -3.95 -3.44 31.90
C GLN A 466 -2.53 -4.03 31.95
N ASP A 467 -2.18 -4.92 31.05
CA ASP A 467 -0.88 -5.56 30.93
C ASP A 467 0.19 -4.62 30.32
N LYS A 468 1.39 -5.14 30.03
CA LYS A 468 2.43 -4.40 29.30
C LYS A 468 1.86 -3.83 27.99
N PRO A 469 2.36 -2.68 27.50
CA PRO A 469 1.77 -1.99 26.34
C PRO A 469 1.59 -2.89 25.10
N PHE A 470 2.57 -3.73 24.76
CA PHE A 470 2.49 -4.62 23.60
C PHE A 470 1.41 -5.71 23.76
N VAL A 471 1.25 -6.31 24.96
CA VAL A 471 0.16 -7.26 25.25
C VAL A 471 -1.20 -6.58 25.19
N ALA A 472 -1.28 -5.35 25.73
CA ALA A 472 -2.51 -4.57 25.70
C ALA A 472 -2.91 -4.17 24.27
N GLY A 473 -1.95 -3.89 23.38
CA GLY A 473 -2.18 -3.64 21.96
C GLY A 473 -2.80 -4.86 21.27
N LYS A 474 -2.22 -6.05 21.45
CA LYS A 474 -2.80 -7.29 20.88
C LYS A 474 -4.19 -7.61 21.46
N ALA A 475 -4.45 -7.26 22.74
CA ALA A 475 -5.79 -7.40 23.32
C ALA A 475 -6.80 -6.39 22.72
N CYS A 476 -6.38 -5.17 22.38
CA CYS A 476 -7.18 -4.20 21.64
C CYS A 476 -7.54 -4.79 20.27
N TRP A 477 -6.55 -5.25 19.52
CA TRP A 477 -6.77 -5.86 18.22
C TRP A 477 -7.71 -7.07 18.29
N ALA A 478 -7.57 -7.94 19.28
CA ALA A 478 -8.49 -9.06 19.49
C ALA A 478 -9.93 -8.61 19.79
N LEU A 479 -10.13 -7.51 20.52
CA LEU A 479 -11.45 -6.91 20.74
C LEU A 479 -12.04 -6.34 19.46
N GLN A 480 -11.22 -5.75 18.61
CA GLN A 480 -11.59 -5.27 17.28
C GLN A 480 -12.10 -6.43 16.41
N ARG A 481 -11.32 -7.54 16.29
CA ARG A 481 -11.71 -8.72 15.54
C ARG A 481 -12.98 -9.38 16.08
N LEU A 482 -13.15 -9.42 17.41
CA LEU A 482 -14.39 -9.87 18.03
C LEU A 482 -15.59 -9.01 17.61
N ALA A 483 -15.45 -7.70 17.59
CA ALA A 483 -16.51 -6.79 17.17
C ALA A 483 -16.91 -7.03 15.70
N VAL A 484 -15.92 -7.15 14.81
CA VAL A 484 -16.14 -7.44 13.40
C VAL A 484 -16.86 -8.79 13.22
N SER A 485 -16.36 -9.85 13.85
CA SER A 485 -16.96 -11.21 13.73
C SER A 485 -18.38 -11.29 14.30
N CYS A 486 -18.71 -10.46 15.31
CA CYS A 486 -20.05 -10.41 15.89
C CYS A 486 -21.05 -9.60 15.06
N CYS A 487 -20.57 -8.80 14.09
CA CYS A 487 -21.43 -7.87 13.38
C CYS A 487 -22.00 -8.44 12.10
N GLY A 488 -21.23 -9.24 11.35
CA GLY A 488 -21.65 -9.66 10.01
C GLY A 488 -22.08 -8.46 9.13
N GLU A 489 -22.52 -8.74 7.94
CA GLU A 489 -23.10 -7.72 7.05
C GLU A 489 -24.54 -7.32 7.44
N ASP A 490 -25.20 -8.15 8.26
CA ASP A 490 -26.61 -7.96 8.66
C ASP A 490 -26.73 -7.32 10.05
N ASP A 491 -27.42 -6.19 10.13
CA ASP A 491 -27.74 -5.49 11.38
C ASP A 491 -28.54 -6.36 12.37
N ALA A 492 -29.19 -7.42 11.91
CA ALA A 492 -29.95 -8.37 12.72
C ALA A 492 -29.11 -9.53 13.30
N HIS A 493 -27.78 -9.54 13.15
CA HIS A 493 -26.93 -10.64 13.62
C HIS A 493 -27.09 -10.86 15.14
N PRO A 494 -27.39 -12.09 15.60
CA PRO A 494 -27.73 -12.37 17.01
C PRO A 494 -26.63 -11.98 18.02
N MET A 495 -25.36 -12.00 17.61
CA MET A 495 -24.22 -11.67 18.46
C MET A 495 -24.12 -10.18 18.75
N ARG A 496 -24.60 -9.30 17.86
CA ARG A 496 -24.71 -7.85 18.16
C ARG A 496 -25.54 -7.58 19.41
N ALA A 497 -26.72 -8.22 19.52
CA ALA A 497 -27.58 -8.11 20.69
C ALA A 497 -26.91 -8.68 21.96
N ALA A 498 -26.13 -9.78 21.83
CA ALA A 498 -25.40 -10.37 22.93
C ALA A 498 -24.24 -9.48 23.42
N LEU A 499 -23.62 -8.71 22.54
CA LEU A 499 -22.52 -7.77 22.85
C LEU A 499 -23.03 -6.50 23.54
N ALA A 500 -24.27 -6.06 23.27
CA ALA A 500 -24.83 -4.79 23.75
C ALA A 500 -24.71 -4.57 25.28
N PRO A 501 -24.91 -5.54 26.18
CA PRO A 501 -24.75 -5.34 27.63
C PRO A 501 -23.31 -5.00 28.06
N TYR A 502 -22.31 -5.38 27.27
CA TYR A 502 -20.88 -5.17 27.58
C TYR A 502 -20.33 -3.91 26.93
N PHE A 503 -21.05 -3.29 26.00
CA PHE A 503 -20.62 -2.16 25.20
C PHE A 503 -20.04 -1.02 26.05
N GLN A 504 -20.76 -0.52 27.04
CA GLN A 504 -20.32 0.60 27.88
C GLN A 504 -19.03 0.27 28.65
N GLY A 505 -18.93 -0.95 29.19
CA GLY A 505 -17.75 -1.38 29.96
C GLY A 505 -16.51 -1.51 29.07
N THR A 506 -16.66 -2.07 27.87
CA THR A 506 -15.56 -2.23 26.90
C THR A 506 -15.08 -0.89 26.37
N VAL A 507 -15.99 0.02 26.00
CA VAL A 507 -15.66 1.39 25.58
C VAL A 507 -14.86 2.12 26.67
N GLN A 508 -15.31 2.04 27.93
CA GLN A 508 -14.60 2.69 29.04
C GLN A 508 -13.20 2.09 29.26
N ALA A 509 -13.05 0.78 29.12
CA ALA A 509 -11.76 0.11 29.28
C ALA A 509 -10.76 0.51 28.17
N LEU A 510 -11.22 0.61 26.92
CA LEU A 510 -10.40 1.08 25.78
C LEU A 510 -9.99 2.54 25.93
N LEU A 511 -10.89 3.42 26.37
CA LEU A 511 -10.54 4.81 26.67
C LEU A 511 -9.49 4.93 27.77
N VAL A 512 -9.57 4.09 28.81
CA VAL A 512 -8.56 4.04 29.89
C VAL A 512 -7.22 3.51 29.33
N ALA A 513 -7.24 2.49 28.48
CA ALA A 513 -6.03 1.96 27.85
C ALA A 513 -5.32 3.01 26.98
N SER A 514 -6.06 3.80 26.21
CA SER A 514 -5.51 4.87 25.37
C SER A 514 -4.87 6.03 26.17
N GLU A 515 -5.22 6.16 27.46
CA GLU A 515 -4.74 7.23 28.36
C GLU A 515 -3.60 6.80 29.29
N ARG A 516 -3.19 5.54 29.23
CA ARG A 516 -2.10 5.06 30.08
C ARG A 516 -0.84 5.89 29.87
N GLY A 517 -0.13 6.18 30.95
CA GLY A 517 1.09 6.99 30.91
C GLY A 517 2.26 6.29 30.20
N ASP A 518 2.21 4.97 30.07
CA ASP A 518 3.13 4.09 29.33
C ASP A 518 2.59 3.70 27.94
N ALA A 519 1.42 4.22 27.51
CA ALA A 519 0.91 3.99 26.19
C ALA A 519 1.73 4.76 25.17
N GLU A 520 2.52 4.03 24.39
CA GLU A 520 3.14 4.53 23.18
C GLU A 520 2.12 4.67 22.05
N PHE A 521 2.52 5.24 20.90
CA PHE A 521 1.61 5.49 19.79
C PHE A 521 0.89 4.20 19.35
N GLY A 522 1.59 3.07 19.23
CA GLY A 522 1.02 1.79 18.81
C GLY A 522 -0.17 1.34 19.69
N LEU A 523 -0.03 1.30 21.01
CA LEU A 523 -1.14 0.94 21.91
C LEU A 523 -2.30 1.92 21.81
N ARG A 524 -1.99 3.22 21.66
CA ARG A 524 -3.04 4.25 21.57
C ARG A 524 -3.82 4.11 20.27
N MET A 525 -3.15 3.87 19.15
CA MET A 525 -3.76 3.60 17.85
C MET A 525 -4.68 2.38 17.93
N GLU A 526 -4.18 1.24 18.40
CA GLU A 526 -4.96 0.00 18.53
C GLU A 526 -6.20 0.19 19.45
N ALA A 527 -6.07 0.95 20.53
CA ALA A 527 -7.19 1.23 21.42
C ALA A 527 -8.29 2.07 20.73
N PHE A 528 -7.92 3.08 19.93
CA PHE A 528 -8.89 3.89 19.20
C PHE A 528 -9.48 3.15 18.00
N GLU A 529 -8.72 2.34 17.28
CA GLU A 529 -9.23 1.48 16.20
C GLU A 529 -10.26 0.48 16.74
N SER A 530 -9.92 -0.21 17.84
CA SER A 530 -10.87 -1.10 18.52
C SER A 530 -12.12 -0.37 19.00
N LEU A 531 -11.96 0.84 19.54
CA LEU A 531 -13.08 1.68 19.94
C LEU A 531 -13.99 2.00 18.75
N ASN A 532 -13.41 2.35 17.61
CA ASN A 532 -14.14 2.69 16.40
C ASN A 532 -14.94 1.47 15.89
N GLU A 533 -14.35 0.26 15.85
CA GLU A 533 -15.06 -0.94 15.45
C GLU A 533 -16.19 -1.31 16.43
N ILE A 534 -15.96 -1.18 17.73
CA ILE A 534 -17.00 -1.42 18.73
C ILE A 534 -18.15 -0.41 18.58
N ILE A 535 -17.87 0.86 18.23
CA ILE A 535 -18.91 1.86 17.92
C ILE A 535 -19.68 1.44 16.67
N ARG A 536 -19.01 1.01 15.58
CA ARG A 536 -19.67 0.52 14.36
C ARG A 536 -20.56 -0.69 14.65
N ALA A 537 -20.07 -1.61 15.48
CA ALA A 537 -20.78 -2.80 15.93
C ALA A 537 -21.99 -2.52 16.84
N SER A 538 -22.10 -1.33 17.41
CA SER A 538 -23.13 -1.02 18.40
C SER A 538 -24.55 -1.11 17.82
N THR A 539 -25.50 -1.54 18.69
CA THR A 539 -26.94 -1.56 18.37
C THR A 539 -27.59 -0.20 18.58
N ALA A 540 -28.80 -0.01 18.06
CA ALA A 540 -29.60 1.21 18.29
C ALA A 540 -29.81 1.49 19.81
N GLU A 541 -29.84 0.47 20.64
CA GLU A 541 -29.99 0.59 22.10
C GLU A 541 -28.77 1.23 22.76
N ALA A 542 -27.59 1.10 22.17
CA ALA A 542 -26.36 1.74 22.63
C ALA A 542 -26.24 3.21 22.20
N ALA A 543 -27.16 3.74 21.40
CA ALA A 543 -27.09 5.11 20.86
C ALA A 543 -26.88 6.19 21.95
N ALA A 544 -27.46 6.02 23.13
CA ALA A 544 -27.27 6.92 24.26
C ALA A 544 -25.81 6.92 24.78
N VAL A 545 -25.16 5.77 24.80
CA VAL A 545 -23.74 5.66 25.20
C VAL A 545 -22.85 6.26 24.13
N VAL A 546 -23.10 5.96 22.84
CA VAL A 546 -22.37 6.54 21.70
C VAL A 546 -22.48 8.07 21.71
N GLN A 547 -23.66 8.63 21.95
CA GLN A 547 -23.87 10.07 22.09
C GLN A 547 -23.02 10.67 23.22
N HIS A 548 -22.92 9.99 24.37
CA HIS A 548 -22.11 10.47 25.51
C HIS A 548 -20.62 10.49 25.24
N LEU A 549 -20.13 9.80 24.20
CA LEU A 549 -18.73 9.85 23.77
C LEU A 549 -18.39 11.19 23.09
N ILE A 550 -19.34 11.86 22.42
CA ILE A 550 -19.08 13.14 21.74
C ILE A 550 -18.42 14.15 22.69
N PRO A 551 -19.02 14.53 23.85
CA PRO A 551 -18.38 15.49 24.73
C PRO A 551 -17.07 15.00 25.33
N VAL A 552 -16.89 13.69 25.53
CA VAL A 552 -15.64 13.11 26.04
C VAL A 552 -14.52 13.27 24.99
N VAL A 553 -14.75 12.88 23.73
CA VAL A 553 -13.77 13.00 22.65
C VAL A 553 -13.45 14.49 22.41
N MET A 554 -14.45 15.35 22.39
CA MET A 554 -14.26 16.78 22.19
C MET A 554 -13.46 17.43 23.34
N GLN A 555 -13.69 17.03 24.59
CA GLN A 555 -12.90 17.51 25.73
C GLN A 555 -11.44 17.12 25.59
N LYS A 556 -11.16 15.86 25.17
CA LYS A 556 -9.80 15.38 24.94
C LYS A 556 -9.12 16.14 23.80
N LEU A 557 -9.83 16.30 22.67
CA LEU A 557 -9.34 17.06 21.52
C LEU A 557 -9.04 18.52 21.88
N GLY A 558 -9.91 19.16 22.68
CA GLY A 558 -9.67 20.49 23.23
C GLY A 558 -8.42 20.57 24.11
N ALA A 559 -8.20 19.56 24.98
CA ALA A 559 -7.03 19.50 25.85
C ALA A 559 -5.72 19.36 25.06
N THR A 560 -5.68 18.58 23.98
CA THR A 560 -4.50 18.48 23.10
C THR A 560 -4.21 19.82 22.41
N LEU A 561 -5.23 20.54 21.94
CA LEU A 561 -5.08 21.87 21.33
C LEU A 561 -4.53 22.88 22.34
N ASP A 562 -5.02 22.86 23.57
CA ASP A 562 -4.56 23.75 24.63
C ASP A 562 -3.10 23.43 25.05
N ALA A 563 -2.70 22.15 25.01
CA ALA A 563 -1.31 21.71 25.24
C ALA A 563 -0.37 22.18 24.12
N LEU A 564 -0.77 22.10 22.85
CA LEU A 564 -0.01 22.62 21.71
C LEU A 564 0.20 24.15 21.75
N ALA A 565 -0.75 24.88 22.32
CA ALA A 565 -0.68 26.34 22.44
C ALA A 565 0.30 26.79 23.53
N GLN A 566 0.81 25.87 24.41
CA GLN A 566 1.75 26.23 25.46
C GLN A 566 3.15 26.50 24.90
N PRO A 567 3.78 27.62 25.27
CA PRO A 567 5.13 27.91 24.85
C PRO A 567 6.11 26.95 25.52
N GLY A 568 6.93 26.25 24.70
CA GLY A 568 8.01 25.37 25.19
C GLY A 568 7.82 23.88 24.90
N ALA A 569 6.75 23.47 24.23
CA ALA A 569 6.58 22.08 23.79
C ALA A 569 7.68 21.70 22.76
N SER A 570 8.36 20.56 23.01
CA SER A 570 9.37 20.02 22.08
C SER A 570 8.72 19.59 20.74
N ALA A 571 9.55 19.40 19.70
CA ALA A 571 9.05 18.89 18.41
C ALA A 571 8.36 17.52 18.60
N GLU A 572 8.99 16.60 19.31
CA GLU A 572 8.44 15.28 19.64
C GLU A 572 7.10 15.35 20.40
N GLN A 573 6.96 16.29 21.35
CA GLN A 573 5.70 16.47 22.05
C GLN A 573 4.59 16.99 21.13
N LYS A 574 4.92 17.86 20.16
CA LYS A 574 3.96 18.37 19.19
C LYS A 574 3.52 17.27 18.23
N GLU A 575 4.43 16.43 17.80
CA GLU A 575 4.17 15.26 16.96
C GLU A 575 3.20 14.31 17.65
N LYS A 576 3.50 13.86 18.87
CA LYS A 576 2.63 12.98 19.70
C LYS A 576 1.24 13.57 19.96
N LEU A 577 1.15 14.88 20.13
CA LEU A 577 -0.14 15.56 20.28
C LEU A 577 -0.92 15.61 18.97
N GLY A 578 -0.22 15.81 17.84
CA GLY A 578 -0.80 15.74 16.49
C GLY A 578 -1.39 14.35 16.21
N GLU A 579 -0.61 13.29 16.40
CA GLU A 579 -1.06 11.91 16.24
C GLU A 579 -2.32 11.62 17.09
N THR A 580 -2.32 12.06 18.35
CA THR A 580 -3.49 11.89 19.24
C THR A 580 -4.71 12.68 18.71
N GLN A 581 -4.51 13.85 18.11
CA GLN A 581 -5.59 14.63 17.51
C GLN A 581 -6.19 13.92 16.28
N GLY A 582 -5.37 13.31 15.42
CA GLY A 582 -5.84 12.50 14.30
C GLY A 582 -6.76 11.36 14.76
N LEU A 583 -6.30 10.55 15.72
CA LEU A 583 -7.10 9.45 16.29
C LEU A 583 -8.42 9.92 16.88
N LEU A 584 -8.43 11.06 17.60
CA LEU A 584 -9.66 11.63 18.17
C LEU A 584 -10.60 12.17 17.08
N CYS A 585 -10.08 12.76 15.99
CA CYS A 585 -10.88 13.20 14.85
C CYS A 585 -11.53 12.01 14.13
N GLY A 586 -10.78 10.93 13.89
CA GLY A 586 -11.29 9.68 13.31
C GLY A 586 -12.37 9.02 14.18
N THR A 587 -12.19 9.03 15.50
CA THR A 587 -13.24 8.54 16.42
C THR A 587 -14.50 9.42 16.39
N LEU A 588 -14.34 10.72 16.35
CA LEU A 588 -15.48 11.66 16.25
C LEU A 588 -16.24 11.46 14.92
N GLN A 589 -15.51 11.27 13.83
CA GLN A 589 -16.08 10.88 12.53
C GLN A 589 -16.91 9.59 12.63
N THR A 590 -16.36 8.53 13.22
CA THR A 590 -17.05 7.25 13.39
C THR A 590 -18.32 7.38 14.22
N ILE A 591 -18.30 8.18 15.30
CA ILE A 591 -19.49 8.48 16.11
C ILE A 591 -20.54 9.19 15.27
N VAL A 592 -20.17 10.24 14.54
CA VAL A 592 -21.10 11.01 13.69
C VAL A 592 -21.70 10.12 12.61
N GLN A 593 -20.90 9.33 11.91
CA GLN A 593 -21.35 8.38 10.88
C GLN A 593 -22.31 7.36 11.47
N LYS A 594 -21.97 6.73 12.60
CA LYS A 594 -22.83 5.74 13.25
C LYS A 594 -24.18 6.30 13.67
N MET A 595 -24.20 7.52 14.16
CA MET A 595 -25.47 8.19 14.55
C MET A 595 -26.33 8.56 13.34
N SER A 596 -25.72 8.88 12.20
CA SER A 596 -26.43 9.27 10.97
C SER A 596 -26.83 8.07 10.10
N SER A 597 -26.16 6.92 10.19
CA SER A 597 -26.43 5.73 9.37
C SER A 597 -27.80 5.11 9.60
N SER A 598 -28.44 5.37 10.74
CA SER A 598 -29.74 4.78 11.07
C SER A 598 -30.93 5.39 10.30
N GLY A 599 -30.73 6.49 9.56
CA GLY A 599 -31.77 7.22 8.85
C GLY A 599 -32.89 7.77 9.76
N ALA A 600 -32.70 7.70 11.07
CA ALA A 600 -33.67 8.18 12.05
C ALA A 600 -33.48 9.69 12.28
N GLU A 601 -34.43 10.50 11.86
CA GLU A 601 -34.44 11.96 12.02
C GLU A 601 -34.15 12.43 13.47
N ALA A 602 -34.49 11.59 14.45
CA ALA A 602 -34.16 11.82 15.84
C ALA A 602 -32.66 11.76 16.15
N GLN A 603 -31.90 10.89 15.47
CA GLN A 603 -30.44 10.77 15.68
C GLN A 603 -29.67 11.87 14.98
N ASP A 604 -30.07 12.24 13.75
CA ASP A 604 -29.54 13.42 13.07
C ASP A 604 -29.78 14.71 13.87
N ALA A 605 -30.93 14.82 14.54
CA ALA A 605 -31.22 15.94 15.43
C ALA A 605 -30.28 15.99 16.63
N LEU A 606 -29.81 14.82 17.15
CA LEU A 606 -28.85 14.77 18.22
C LEU A 606 -27.44 15.20 17.77
N VAL A 607 -27.00 14.76 16.58
CA VAL A 607 -25.74 15.24 15.99
C VAL A 607 -25.79 16.75 15.79
N ARG A 608 -26.89 17.27 15.25
CA ARG A 608 -27.12 18.71 15.06
C ARG A 608 -27.04 19.52 16.36
N GLN A 609 -27.38 18.93 17.50
CA GLN A 609 -27.26 19.60 18.82
C GLN A 609 -25.77 19.89 19.18
N TYR A 610 -24.84 19.03 18.77
CA TYR A 610 -23.40 19.20 19.03
C TYR A 610 -22.64 19.85 17.87
N SER A 611 -23.28 20.04 16.71
CA SER A 611 -22.62 20.44 15.46
C SER A 611 -21.85 21.76 15.58
N ASP A 612 -22.36 22.74 16.31
CA ASP A 612 -21.68 24.03 16.53
C ASP A 612 -20.34 23.83 17.28
N GLN A 613 -20.36 23.00 18.32
CA GLN A 613 -19.16 22.72 19.13
C GLN A 613 -18.16 21.85 18.36
N ILE A 614 -18.64 20.82 17.65
CA ILE A 614 -17.82 19.96 16.81
C ILE A 614 -17.11 20.81 15.75
N MET A 615 -17.87 21.60 14.99
CA MET A 615 -17.30 22.43 13.94
C MET A 615 -16.31 23.47 14.46
N GLN A 616 -16.62 24.12 15.59
CA GLN A 616 -15.68 25.06 16.19
C GLN A 616 -14.37 24.39 16.60
N THR A 617 -14.42 23.16 17.11
CA THR A 617 -13.23 22.41 17.50
C THR A 617 -12.43 21.97 16.28
N LEU A 618 -13.10 21.47 15.23
CA LEU A 618 -12.44 21.07 13.96
C LEU A 618 -11.77 22.27 13.28
N LEU A 619 -12.40 23.44 13.26
CA LEU A 619 -11.78 24.67 12.72
C LEU A 619 -10.52 25.09 13.52
N ARG A 620 -10.47 24.82 14.83
CA ARG A 620 -9.25 25.03 15.63
C ARG A 620 -8.16 24.02 15.27
N VAL A 621 -8.51 22.75 15.01
CA VAL A 621 -7.58 21.71 14.56
C VAL A 621 -7.00 22.09 13.20
N LEU A 622 -7.84 22.40 12.22
CA LEU A 622 -7.43 22.82 10.89
C LEU A 622 -6.53 24.08 10.90
N GLY A 623 -6.70 24.96 11.89
CA GLY A 623 -5.83 26.12 12.08
C GLY A 623 -4.47 25.82 12.72
N ALA A 624 -4.23 24.61 13.21
CA ALA A 624 -3.07 24.27 14.06
C ALA A 624 -1.83 23.75 13.30
N ARG A 625 -1.78 23.67 11.99
CA ARG A 625 -0.62 23.35 11.12
C ARG A 625 0.11 22.02 11.42
N ALA A 626 -0.58 20.89 11.45
CA ALA A 626 0.05 19.58 11.34
C ALA A 626 -0.68 18.78 10.24
N SER A 627 0.04 18.30 9.21
CA SER A 627 -0.54 17.80 7.97
C SER A 627 -1.45 16.57 8.12
N THR A 628 -1.02 15.57 8.90
CA THR A 628 -1.80 14.35 9.15
C THR A 628 -3.13 14.64 9.89
N VAL A 629 -3.14 15.65 10.74
CA VAL A 629 -4.34 16.06 11.50
C VAL A 629 -5.35 16.78 10.61
N HIS A 630 -4.90 17.40 9.51
CA HIS A 630 -5.83 18.07 8.56
C HIS A 630 -6.67 17.06 7.79
N GLU A 631 -6.14 15.91 7.47
CA GLU A 631 -6.83 14.84 6.76
C GLU A 631 -8.01 14.30 7.59
N GLU A 632 -7.77 13.79 8.80
CA GLU A 632 -8.83 13.24 9.66
C GLU A 632 -9.83 14.31 10.10
N ALA A 633 -9.35 15.53 10.30
CA ALA A 633 -10.26 16.63 10.61
C ALA A 633 -11.20 16.94 9.43
N MET A 634 -10.71 16.91 8.19
CA MET A 634 -11.51 17.08 6.99
C MET A 634 -12.49 15.91 6.79
N LEU A 635 -12.07 14.68 6.99
CA LEU A 635 -12.97 13.51 6.95
C LEU A 635 -14.12 13.63 7.96
N CYS A 636 -13.82 14.11 9.17
CA CYS A 636 -14.85 14.39 10.17
C CYS A 636 -15.79 15.53 9.76
N VAL A 637 -15.29 16.56 9.06
CA VAL A 637 -16.12 17.64 8.48
C VAL A 637 -17.08 17.08 7.43
N GLY A 638 -16.63 16.18 6.54
CA GLY A 638 -17.48 15.50 5.56
C GLY A 638 -18.62 14.72 6.22
N ALA A 639 -18.31 13.90 7.22
CA ALA A 639 -19.32 13.18 7.99
C ALA A 639 -20.33 14.13 8.67
N LEU A 640 -19.86 15.26 9.22
CA LEU A 640 -20.72 16.25 9.84
C LEU A 640 -21.61 16.98 8.80
N ALA A 641 -21.09 17.23 7.60
CA ALA A 641 -21.88 17.82 6.51
C ALA A 641 -23.04 16.89 6.13
N TYR A 642 -22.77 15.61 5.95
CA TYR A 642 -23.79 14.60 5.69
C TYR A 642 -24.87 14.56 6.79
N ALA A 643 -24.46 14.47 8.06
CA ALA A 643 -25.37 14.41 9.20
C ALA A 643 -26.21 15.67 9.41
N CYS A 644 -25.67 16.84 9.08
CA CYS A 644 -26.37 18.12 9.23
C CYS A 644 -27.27 18.48 8.05
N GLY A 645 -27.01 17.94 6.87
CA GLY A 645 -27.71 18.28 5.64
C GLY A 645 -27.69 19.79 5.40
N GLU A 646 -28.84 20.37 5.01
CA GLU A 646 -28.97 21.82 4.74
C GLU A 646 -28.54 22.72 5.89
N HIS A 647 -28.57 22.25 7.15
CA HIS A 647 -28.15 23.04 8.31
C HIS A 647 -26.63 23.29 8.33
N PHE A 648 -25.85 22.58 7.52
CA PHE A 648 -24.41 22.76 7.39
C PHE A 648 -24.03 24.09 6.73
N GLU A 649 -24.95 24.74 5.99
CA GLU A 649 -24.71 25.99 5.27
C GLU A 649 -24.02 27.07 6.12
N LYS A 650 -24.41 27.20 7.41
CA LYS A 650 -23.87 28.21 8.33
C LYS A 650 -22.38 28.08 8.63
N TYR A 651 -21.75 26.92 8.35
CA TYR A 651 -20.32 26.66 8.61
C TYR A 651 -19.44 26.91 7.40
N VAL A 652 -19.97 26.87 6.19
CA VAL A 652 -19.21 26.88 4.95
C VAL A 652 -18.32 28.10 4.81
N ASP A 653 -18.81 29.29 5.16
CA ASP A 653 -18.02 30.54 5.07
C ASP A 653 -16.78 30.50 5.99
N ALA A 654 -16.84 29.83 7.15
CA ALA A 654 -15.70 29.65 8.05
C ALA A 654 -14.78 28.50 7.61
N LEU A 655 -15.31 27.47 6.95
CA LEU A 655 -14.59 26.32 6.44
C LEU A 655 -13.86 26.62 5.12
N PHE A 656 -14.44 27.47 4.28
CA PHE A 656 -13.97 27.74 2.92
C PHE A 656 -12.47 28.06 2.79
N PRO A 657 -11.85 28.87 3.68
CA PRO A 657 -10.41 29.12 3.62
C PRO A 657 -9.57 27.85 3.77
N PHE A 658 -10.05 26.86 4.52
CA PHE A 658 -9.35 25.59 4.71
C PHE A 658 -9.54 24.66 3.51
N ILE A 659 -10.72 24.68 2.88
CA ILE A 659 -10.96 24.00 1.59
C ILE A 659 -10.01 24.57 0.52
N ASP A 660 -9.90 25.89 0.40
CA ASP A 660 -9.02 26.54 -0.57
C ASP A 660 -7.53 26.18 -0.36
N VAL A 661 -7.09 26.13 0.91
CA VAL A 661 -5.72 25.71 1.25
C VAL A 661 -5.51 24.21 0.98
N GLY A 662 -6.47 23.37 1.35
CA GLY A 662 -6.39 21.92 1.15
C GLY A 662 -6.33 21.54 -0.33
N LEU A 663 -7.17 22.12 -1.19
CA LEU A 663 -7.14 21.91 -2.64
C LEU A 663 -5.80 22.32 -3.28
N LYS A 664 -5.10 23.29 -2.73
CA LYS A 664 -3.80 23.78 -3.21
C LYS A 664 -2.60 23.03 -2.62
N ASN A 665 -2.83 22.11 -1.72
CA ASN A 665 -1.75 21.37 -1.06
C ASN A 665 -1.29 20.19 -1.95
N HIS A 666 -0.38 20.49 -2.88
CA HIS A 666 0.18 19.48 -3.77
C HIS A 666 1.36 18.73 -3.17
N GLU A 667 1.98 19.24 -2.10
CA GLU A 667 3.09 18.59 -1.40
C GLU A 667 2.59 17.39 -0.56
N GLU A 668 1.46 17.58 0.12
CA GLU A 668 0.76 16.55 0.90
C GLU A 668 -0.54 16.19 0.16
N TYR A 669 -0.41 15.47 -0.92
CA TYR A 669 -1.49 15.22 -1.87
C TYR A 669 -2.70 14.48 -1.22
N GLU A 670 -2.50 13.73 -0.13
CA GLU A 670 -3.58 13.08 0.61
C GLU A 670 -4.56 14.12 1.21
N VAL A 671 -4.02 15.21 1.76
CA VAL A 671 -4.87 16.33 2.25
C VAL A 671 -5.69 16.92 1.10
N CYS A 672 -5.08 17.07 -0.08
CA CYS A 672 -5.80 17.53 -1.27
C CYS A 672 -6.91 16.54 -1.66
N ASN A 673 -6.59 15.25 -1.70
CA ASN A 673 -7.51 14.18 -2.04
C ASN A 673 -8.75 14.17 -1.13
N VAL A 674 -8.53 14.16 0.18
CA VAL A 674 -9.61 14.21 1.18
C VAL A 674 -10.43 15.50 1.05
N THR A 675 -9.77 16.64 0.80
CA THR A 675 -10.48 17.93 0.62
C THR A 675 -11.39 17.90 -0.61
N VAL A 676 -10.99 17.26 -1.72
CA VAL A 676 -11.84 17.04 -2.89
C VAL A 676 -13.10 16.24 -2.51
N GLY A 677 -12.93 15.16 -1.73
CA GLY A 677 -14.05 14.37 -1.20
C GLY A 677 -15.01 15.19 -0.34
N VAL A 678 -14.48 16.03 0.55
CA VAL A 678 -15.28 16.92 1.40
C VAL A 678 -16.09 17.96 0.58
N VAL A 679 -15.52 18.44 -0.53
CA VAL A 679 -16.29 19.30 -1.46
C VAL A 679 -17.51 18.55 -1.99
N GLY A 680 -17.36 17.28 -2.37
CA GLY A 680 -18.48 16.41 -2.77
C GLY A 680 -19.52 16.25 -1.66
N ASP A 681 -19.09 16.00 -0.42
CA ASP A 681 -19.98 15.86 0.75
C ASP A 681 -20.78 17.15 1.01
N VAL A 682 -20.12 18.30 0.95
CA VAL A 682 -20.78 19.60 1.10
C VAL A 682 -21.78 19.86 -0.04
N CYS A 683 -21.46 19.45 -1.27
CA CYS A 683 -22.38 19.54 -2.40
C CYS A 683 -23.63 18.68 -2.16
N ARG A 684 -23.47 17.44 -1.73
CA ARG A 684 -24.58 16.53 -1.40
C ARG A 684 -25.43 17.04 -0.22
N ALA A 685 -24.80 17.68 0.77
CA ALA A 685 -25.50 18.22 1.94
C ALA A 685 -26.32 19.48 1.64
N LEU A 686 -25.85 20.35 0.75
CA LEU A 686 -26.42 21.68 0.53
C LEU A 686 -27.25 21.84 -0.74
N ASP A 687 -27.17 20.90 -1.67
CA ASP A 687 -27.80 21.00 -2.98
C ASP A 687 -27.53 22.36 -3.65
N ALA A 688 -28.51 22.97 -4.25
CA ALA A 688 -28.38 24.24 -4.98
C ALA A 688 -27.79 25.40 -4.15
N LYS A 689 -27.81 25.32 -2.82
CA LYS A 689 -27.25 26.37 -1.95
C LYS A 689 -25.73 26.49 -2.05
N VAL A 690 -25.03 25.42 -2.44
CA VAL A 690 -23.56 25.42 -2.61
C VAL A 690 -23.10 26.30 -3.77
N ALA A 691 -23.98 26.68 -4.71
CA ALA A 691 -23.67 27.38 -5.95
C ALA A 691 -22.83 28.66 -5.78
N ARG A 692 -22.94 29.33 -4.63
CA ARG A 692 -22.21 30.59 -4.34
C ARG A 692 -20.70 30.37 -4.10
N TRP A 693 -20.27 29.15 -3.78
CA TRP A 693 -18.85 28.82 -3.56
C TRP A 693 -18.23 28.02 -4.73
N CYS A 694 -19.06 27.59 -5.71
CA CYS A 694 -18.57 26.71 -6.79
C CYS A 694 -17.57 27.40 -7.75
N ASP A 695 -17.67 28.71 -7.98
CA ASP A 695 -16.77 29.39 -8.94
C ASP A 695 -15.28 29.20 -8.57
N PRO A 696 -14.81 29.56 -7.37
CA PRO A 696 -13.42 29.35 -6.98
C PRO A 696 -13.05 27.87 -6.84
N ILE A 697 -13.95 27.01 -6.39
CA ILE A 697 -13.71 25.56 -6.28
C ILE A 697 -13.47 24.96 -7.66
N VAL A 698 -14.36 25.15 -8.62
CA VAL A 698 -14.23 24.61 -9.97
C VAL A 698 -12.99 25.16 -10.67
N GLN A 699 -12.66 26.45 -10.46
CA GLN A 699 -11.45 27.03 -11.00
C GLN A 699 -10.19 26.33 -10.46
N GLN A 700 -10.14 26.02 -9.15
CA GLN A 700 -9.01 25.32 -8.55
C GLN A 700 -8.94 23.87 -9.05
N LEU A 701 -10.04 23.12 -9.03
CA LEU A 701 -10.08 21.74 -9.54
C LEU A 701 -9.61 21.60 -11.00
N LEU A 702 -9.97 22.59 -11.86
CA LEU A 702 -9.48 22.63 -13.24
C LEU A 702 -7.97 22.89 -13.32
N ALA A 703 -7.43 23.74 -12.43
CA ALA A 703 -6.00 23.99 -12.35
C ALA A 703 -5.25 22.75 -11.85
N ASP A 704 -5.80 22.02 -10.89
CA ASP A 704 -5.24 20.82 -10.31
C ASP A 704 -5.16 19.69 -11.33
N LEU A 705 -6.17 19.49 -12.17
CA LEU A 705 -6.11 18.51 -13.28
C LEU A 705 -4.99 18.80 -14.28
N GLN A 706 -4.67 20.08 -14.49
CA GLN A 706 -3.60 20.50 -15.40
C GLN A 706 -2.22 20.53 -14.75
N SER A 707 -2.17 20.42 -13.42
CA SER A 707 -0.91 20.46 -12.68
C SER A 707 -0.08 19.20 -12.94
N THR A 708 1.21 19.40 -13.17
CA THR A 708 2.23 18.34 -13.19
C THR A 708 2.87 18.12 -11.81
N GLN A 709 2.52 18.94 -10.82
CA GLN A 709 3.01 18.83 -9.44
C GLN A 709 2.09 17.98 -8.59
N LEU A 710 0.81 17.91 -8.94
CA LEU A 710 -0.18 17.14 -8.18
C LEU A 710 -0.02 15.64 -8.48
N HIS A 711 0.00 14.83 -7.44
CA HIS A 711 0.06 13.37 -7.57
C HIS A 711 -1.12 12.84 -8.39
N ARG A 712 -0.86 11.83 -9.22
CA ARG A 712 -1.85 11.27 -10.16
C ARG A 712 -3.12 10.75 -9.48
N SER A 713 -3.00 10.16 -8.28
CA SER A 713 -4.13 9.56 -7.54
C SER A 713 -5.25 10.55 -7.19
N VAL A 714 -4.96 11.86 -7.14
CA VAL A 714 -5.97 12.89 -6.84
C VAL A 714 -6.83 13.26 -8.04
N LYS A 715 -6.36 12.99 -9.27
CA LYS A 715 -7.07 13.37 -10.51
C LYS A 715 -8.41 12.65 -10.71
N PRO A 716 -8.53 11.33 -10.48
CA PRO A 716 -9.83 10.64 -10.54
C PRO A 716 -10.89 11.23 -9.59
N PRO A 717 -10.65 11.41 -8.28
CA PRO A 717 -11.59 12.07 -7.37
C PRO A 717 -12.04 13.48 -7.81
N ILE A 718 -11.14 14.26 -8.45
CA ILE A 718 -11.52 15.56 -9.00
C ILE A 718 -12.57 15.42 -10.10
N LEU A 719 -12.46 14.39 -10.95
CA LEU A 719 -13.45 14.14 -12.00
C LEU A 719 -14.80 13.77 -11.39
N SER A 720 -14.84 12.88 -10.40
CA SER A 720 -16.06 12.52 -9.67
C SER A 720 -16.70 13.75 -9.00
N CYS A 721 -15.88 14.62 -8.41
CA CYS A 721 -16.33 15.85 -7.76
C CYS A 721 -17.08 16.81 -8.71
N PHE A 722 -16.69 16.86 -10.00
CA PHE A 722 -17.49 17.62 -10.98
C PHE A 722 -18.90 17.06 -11.15
N GLY A 723 -19.06 15.74 -11.02
CA GLY A 723 -20.38 15.10 -11.02
C GLY A 723 -21.21 15.51 -9.81
N ASP A 724 -20.62 15.50 -8.61
CA ASP A 724 -21.27 15.95 -7.37
C ASP A 724 -21.71 17.42 -7.45
N ILE A 725 -20.81 18.29 -7.95
CA ILE A 725 -21.14 19.70 -8.15
C ILE A 725 -22.29 19.85 -9.16
N ALA A 726 -22.24 19.13 -10.30
CA ALA A 726 -23.25 19.20 -11.33
C ALA A 726 -24.61 18.72 -10.82
N LEU A 727 -24.64 17.64 -10.05
CA LEU A 727 -25.83 17.12 -9.43
C LEU A 727 -26.46 18.14 -8.45
N ALA A 728 -25.62 18.74 -7.60
CA ALA A 728 -26.08 19.68 -6.59
C ALA A 728 -26.64 20.99 -7.16
N ILE A 729 -25.92 21.63 -8.08
CA ILE A 729 -26.34 22.95 -8.59
C ILE A 729 -27.24 22.88 -9.86
N GLY A 730 -27.42 21.66 -10.40
CA GLY A 730 -28.31 21.41 -11.52
C GLY A 730 -27.98 22.25 -12.75
N PRO A 731 -28.99 22.88 -13.39
CA PRO A 731 -28.80 23.68 -14.61
C PRO A 731 -27.76 24.80 -14.51
N LEU A 732 -27.40 25.25 -13.32
CA LEU A 732 -26.36 26.28 -13.12
C LEU A 732 -24.95 25.79 -13.49
N PHE A 733 -24.76 24.46 -13.58
CA PHE A 733 -23.47 23.87 -13.98
C PHE A 733 -23.11 24.15 -15.46
N GLU A 734 -24.09 24.57 -16.30
CA GLU A 734 -23.85 24.87 -17.73
C GLU A 734 -22.61 25.73 -17.97
N LYS A 735 -22.39 26.74 -17.11
CA LYS A 735 -21.28 27.70 -17.24
C LYS A 735 -19.88 27.03 -17.15
N TYR A 736 -19.79 25.87 -16.52
CA TYR A 736 -18.55 25.11 -16.36
C TYR A 736 -18.37 24.05 -17.46
N LEU A 737 -19.45 23.64 -18.13
CA LEU A 737 -19.43 22.53 -19.09
C LEU A 737 -18.39 22.73 -20.19
N ALA A 738 -18.20 23.96 -20.67
CA ALA A 738 -17.23 24.31 -21.71
C ALA A 738 -15.76 24.04 -21.29
N TYR A 739 -15.50 23.98 -20.00
CA TYR A 739 -14.15 23.71 -19.44
C TYR A 739 -14.02 22.26 -18.97
N VAL A 740 -15.04 21.71 -18.34
CA VAL A 740 -15.03 20.35 -17.77
C VAL A 740 -15.08 19.27 -18.89
N ALA A 741 -15.93 19.44 -19.91
CA ALA A 741 -16.07 18.43 -20.96
C ALA A 741 -14.76 18.15 -21.74
N PRO A 742 -13.92 19.14 -22.10
CA PRO A 742 -12.59 18.85 -22.67
C PRO A 742 -11.65 18.10 -21.73
N MET A 743 -11.73 18.35 -20.40
CA MET A 743 -10.91 17.60 -19.42
C MET A 743 -11.33 16.12 -19.37
N LEU A 744 -12.64 15.86 -19.33
CA LEU A 744 -13.16 14.50 -19.38
C LEU A 744 -12.75 13.76 -20.67
N GLN A 745 -12.77 14.46 -21.83
CA GLN A 745 -12.31 13.89 -23.07
C GLN A 745 -10.80 13.56 -23.05
N SER A 746 -10.00 14.45 -22.49
CA SER A 746 -8.55 14.20 -22.32
C SER A 746 -8.29 13.04 -21.36
N ALA A 747 -9.01 12.96 -20.25
CA ALA A 747 -8.92 11.83 -19.30
C ALA A 747 -9.32 10.51 -19.96
N THR A 748 -10.36 10.50 -20.80
CA THR A 748 -10.78 9.33 -21.58
C THR A 748 -9.67 8.87 -22.53
N GLN A 749 -9.05 9.80 -23.25
CA GLN A 749 -7.93 9.47 -24.16
C GLN A 749 -6.72 8.92 -23.39
N LEU A 750 -6.42 9.50 -22.24
CA LEU A 750 -5.36 9.02 -21.35
C LEU A 750 -5.64 7.57 -20.93
N SER A 751 -6.85 7.29 -20.41
CA SER A 751 -7.25 5.94 -19.99
C SER A 751 -7.12 4.90 -21.12
N MET A 752 -7.43 5.27 -22.35
CA MET A 752 -7.33 4.36 -23.50
C MET A 752 -5.89 4.12 -23.98
N SER A 753 -4.94 4.94 -23.60
CA SER A 753 -3.53 4.87 -24.00
C SER A 753 -2.58 4.36 -22.92
N GLN A 754 -3.07 4.08 -21.71
CA GLN A 754 -2.26 3.59 -20.59
C GLN A 754 -1.74 2.17 -20.85
N PRO A 755 -0.50 1.86 -20.50
CA PRO A 755 0.01 0.50 -20.41
C PRO A 755 -0.82 -0.33 -19.41
N LYS A 756 -0.84 -1.66 -19.57
CA LYS A 756 -1.61 -2.59 -18.73
C LYS A 756 -0.72 -3.65 -18.09
N ASP A 757 0.52 -3.37 -17.93
CA ASP A 757 1.59 -4.28 -17.55
C ASP A 757 1.96 -4.16 -16.04
N ASP A 758 1.27 -3.27 -15.31
CA ASP A 758 1.47 -2.99 -13.88
C ASP A 758 0.12 -2.87 -13.18
N GLU A 759 -0.06 -3.59 -12.06
CA GLU A 759 -1.28 -3.62 -11.24
C GLU A 759 -1.68 -2.21 -10.73
N GLU A 760 -0.70 -1.42 -10.25
CA GLU A 760 -0.94 -0.04 -9.81
C GLU A 760 -1.49 0.84 -10.94
N MET A 761 -1.05 0.60 -12.17
CA MET A 761 -1.53 1.32 -13.33
C MET A 761 -2.95 0.86 -13.75
N ILE A 762 -3.26 -0.41 -13.58
CA ILE A 762 -4.62 -0.96 -13.80
C ILE A 762 -5.59 -0.31 -12.80
N ASP A 763 -5.24 -0.27 -11.52
CA ASP A 763 -6.06 0.35 -10.46
C ASP A 763 -6.26 1.85 -10.70
N TYR A 764 -5.19 2.56 -11.02
CA TYR A 764 -5.29 3.97 -11.37
C TYR A 764 -6.21 4.20 -12.58
N ASN A 765 -6.11 3.35 -13.59
CA ASN A 765 -6.92 3.45 -14.80
C ASN A 765 -8.40 3.15 -14.50
N ASN A 766 -8.70 2.19 -13.63
CA ASN A 766 -10.04 1.90 -13.16
C ASN A 766 -10.61 3.07 -12.34
N ALA A 767 -9.84 3.65 -11.42
CA ALA A 767 -10.24 4.86 -10.70
C ALA A 767 -10.55 6.04 -11.64
N LEU A 768 -9.71 6.23 -12.68
CA LEU A 768 -9.90 7.28 -13.69
C LEU A 768 -11.19 7.08 -14.50
N ARG A 769 -11.48 5.85 -14.92
CA ARG A 769 -12.71 5.47 -15.63
C ARG A 769 -13.95 5.70 -14.77
N ASN A 770 -13.88 5.28 -13.50
CA ASN A 770 -14.96 5.50 -12.56
C ASN A 770 -15.27 6.99 -12.41
N GLY A 771 -14.26 7.82 -12.17
CA GLY A 771 -14.42 9.27 -12.06
C GLY A 771 -15.00 9.93 -13.31
N ILE A 772 -14.64 9.47 -14.52
CA ILE A 772 -15.23 9.95 -15.77
C ILE A 772 -16.72 9.60 -15.86
N PHE A 773 -17.09 8.34 -15.57
CA PHE A 773 -18.50 7.93 -15.63
C PHE A 773 -19.35 8.62 -14.59
N GLU A 774 -18.87 8.78 -13.34
CA GLU A 774 -19.54 9.52 -12.28
C GLU A 774 -19.75 11.00 -12.64
N ALA A 775 -18.74 11.63 -13.28
CA ALA A 775 -18.90 13.00 -13.78
C ALA A 775 -20.04 13.13 -14.81
N TYR A 776 -20.10 12.22 -15.78
CA TYR A 776 -21.19 12.24 -16.76
C TYR A 776 -22.54 11.91 -16.12
N ALA A 777 -22.62 10.95 -15.23
CA ALA A 777 -23.84 10.60 -14.51
C ALA A 777 -24.37 11.80 -13.70
N GLY A 778 -23.50 12.47 -12.94
CA GLY A 778 -23.85 13.66 -12.17
C GLY A 778 -24.37 14.82 -13.05
N MET A 779 -23.72 15.07 -14.21
CA MET A 779 -24.19 16.07 -15.15
C MET A 779 -25.55 15.70 -15.76
N LEU A 780 -25.77 14.43 -16.12
CA LEU A 780 -27.04 13.94 -16.68
C LEU A 780 -28.18 14.09 -15.66
N GLN A 781 -27.94 13.68 -14.44
CA GLN A 781 -28.91 13.78 -13.36
C GLN A 781 -29.19 15.26 -12.97
N GLY A 782 -28.13 16.08 -12.87
CA GLY A 782 -28.28 17.51 -12.56
C GLY A 782 -29.07 18.31 -13.62
N PHE A 783 -28.94 17.92 -14.90
CA PHE A 783 -29.68 18.59 -15.99
C PHE A 783 -31.04 17.95 -16.30
N LYS A 784 -31.43 16.88 -15.65
CA LYS A 784 -32.59 16.03 -15.98
C LYS A 784 -33.87 16.82 -16.19
N GLU A 785 -34.12 17.82 -15.35
CA GLU A 785 -35.35 18.64 -15.39
C GLU A 785 -35.30 19.72 -16.48
N ASP A 786 -34.14 20.02 -17.06
CA ASP A 786 -34.00 21.05 -18.12
C ASP A 786 -33.55 20.41 -19.46
N LYS A 787 -34.55 20.17 -20.32
CA LYS A 787 -34.29 19.56 -21.65
C LYS A 787 -33.32 20.38 -22.51
N SER A 788 -33.24 21.70 -22.31
CA SER A 788 -32.30 22.54 -23.08
C SER A 788 -30.86 22.29 -22.67
N LYS A 789 -30.59 21.93 -21.41
CA LYS A 789 -29.27 21.57 -20.90
C LYS A 789 -28.89 20.14 -21.26
N ILE A 790 -29.85 19.20 -21.19
CA ILE A 790 -29.64 17.82 -21.69
C ILE A 790 -29.25 17.84 -23.18
N ALA A 791 -29.82 18.74 -23.98
CA ALA A 791 -29.43 18.88 -25.39
C ALA A 791 -27.94 19.23 -25.60
N LEU A 792 -27.31 19.90 -24.63
CA LEU A 792 -25.86 20.19 -24.67
C LEU A 792 -25.03 18.92 -24.44
N LEU A 793 -25.50 18.03 -23.58
CA LEU A 793 -24.83 16.75 -23.34
C LEU A 793 -25.03 15.75 -24.49
N MET A 794 -26.07 15.90 -25.29
CA MET A 794 -26.34 15.02 -26.41
C MET A 794 -25.21 14.99 -27.44
N GLN A 795 -24.46 16.09 -27.60
CA GLN A 795 -23.29 16.13 -28.50
C GLN A 795 -22.13 15.24 -28.02
N HIS A 796 -22.10 14.88 -26.73
CA HIS A 796 -21.09 14.00 -26.14
C HIS A 796 -21.55 12.51 -26.10
N ALA A 797 -22.83 12.25 -26.35
CA ALA A 797 -23.44 10.92 -26.16
C ALA A 797 -22.76 9.81 -26.97
N GLU A 798 -22.40 10.08 -28.23
CA GLU A 798 -21.70 9.10 -29.07
C GLU A 798 -20.30 8.80 -28.56
N PHE A 799 -19.60 9.81 -28.05
CA PHE A 799 -18.29 9.68 -27.46
C PHE A 799 -18.33 8.85 -26.18
N VAL A 800 -19.25 9.16 -25.25
CA VAL A 800 -19.42 8.42 -23.99
C VAL A 800 -19.76 6.95 -24.29
N LEU A 801 -20.69 6.70 -25.23
CA LEU A 801 -21.08 5.33 -25.56
C LEU A 801 -19.96 4.54 -26.26
N ALA A 802 -19.09 5.22 -27.01
CA ALA A 802 -17.90 4.61 -27.58
C ALA A 802 -16.89 4.25 -26.49
N PHE A 803 -16.73 5.10 -25.49
CA PHE A 803 -15.84 4.83 -24.34
C PHE A 803 -16.36 3.63 -23.53
N VAL A 804 -17.67 3.56 -23.22
CA VAL A 804 -18.28 2.39 -22.59
C VAL A 804 -18.00 1.10 -23.37
N GLU A 805 -18.11 1.16 -24.73
CA GLU A 805 -17.86 0.01 -25.59
C GLU A 805 -16.40 -0.47 -25.52
N GLU A 806 -15.44 0.44 -25.40
CA GLU A 806 -14.02 0.09 -25.26
C GLU A 806 -13.70 -0.45 -23.84
N VAL A 807 -14.24 0.18 -22.79
CA VAL A 807 -14.08 -0.31 -21.40
C VAL A 807 -14.72 -1.68 -21.21
N HIS A 808 -15.86 -1.94 -21.87
CA HIS A 808 -16.49 -3.28 -21.82
C HIS A 808 -15.58 -4.40 -22.36
N LYS A 809 -14.73 -4.12 -23.32
CA LYS A 809 -13.77 -5.09 -23.90
C LYS A 809 -12.57 -5.37 -22.99
N ASP A 810 -12.36 -4.52 -22.01
CA ASP A 810 -11.25 -4.65 -21.08
C ASP A 810 -11.57 -5.70 -20.02
N ALA A 811 -10.70 -6.73 -19.90
CA ALA A 811 -10.84 -7.77 -18.89
C ALA A 811 -10.45 -7.29 -17.49
N ASP A 812 -9.55 -6.30 -17.41
CA ASP A 812 -8.99 -5.78 -16.14
C ASP A 812 -9.87 -4.69 -15.50
N ARG A 813 -11.08 -4.47 -16.04
CA ARG A 813 -12.03 -3.53 -15.42
C ARG A 813 -12.61 -4.09 -14.13
N ASP A 814 -12.63 -3.30 -13.08
CA ASP A 814 -13.23 -3.67 -11.80
C ASP A 814 -14.78 -3.57 -11.81
N GLU A 815 -15.39 -4.01 -10.71
CA GLU A 815 -16.84 -3.98 -10.53
C GLU A 815 -17.37 -2.55 -10.41
N ALA A 816 -16.63 -1.63 -9.75
CA ALA A 816 -17.02 -0.24 -9.56
C ALA A 816 -17.14 0.46 -10.92
N VAL A 817 -16.15 0.29 -11.80
CA VAL A 817 -16.18 0.78 -13.19
C VAL A 817 -17.36 0.16 -13.96
N THR A 818 -17.58 -1.13 -13.80
CA THR A 818 -18.69 -1.84 -14.48
C THR A 818 -20.04 -1.25 -14.05
N ARG A 819 -20.25 -1.02 -12.76
CA ARG A 819 -21.46 -0.40 -12.22
C ARG A 819 -21.63 1.05 -12.69
N ALA A 820 -20.57 1.86 -12.65
CA ALA A 820 -20.61 3.25 -13.08
C ALA A 820 -20.92 3.38 -14.59
N MET A 821 -20.30 2.57 -15.46
CA MET A 821 -20.58 2.60 -16.89
C MET A 821 -22.03 2.15 -17.24
N VAL A 822 -22.55 1.15 -16.51
CA VAL A 822 -23.94 0.71 -16.67
C VAL A 822 -24.90 1.79 -16.18
N GLY A 823 -24.58 2.46 -15.08
CA GLY A 823 -25.32 3.59 -14.54
C GLY A 823 -25.44 4.75 -15.53
N VAL A 824 -24.31 5.19 -16.11
CA VAL A 824 -24.31 6.30 -17.08
C VAL A 824 -25.08 5.94 -18.34
N MET A 825 -25.07 4.70 -18.78
CA MET A 825 -25.91 4.25 -19.91
C MET A 825 -27.41 4.35 -19.60
N GLY A 826 -27.81 3.93 -18.40
CA GLY A 826 -29.18 4.07 -17.92
C GLY A 826 -29.63 5.53 -17.85
N ASP A 827 -28.77 6.40 -17.29
CA ASP A 827 -29.00 7.84 -17.18
C ASP A 827 -29.14 8.53 -18.54
N MET A 828 -28.29 8.19 -19.51
CA MET A 828 -28.42 8.66 -20.88
C MET A 828 -29.77 8.25 -21.50
N ALA A 829 -30.21 7.00 -21.29
CA ALA A 829 -31.50 6.52 -21.77
C ALA A 829 -32.69 7.18 -21.05
N ASP A 830 -32.57 7.47 -19.76
CA ASP A 830 -33.62 8.11 -18.97
C ASP A 830 -33.79 9.59 -19.33
N THR A 831 -32.70 10.32 -19.57
CA THR A 831 -32.70 11.78 -19.70
C THR A 831 -32.67 12.30 -21.14
N MET A 832 -32.03 11.60 -22.09
CA MET A 832 -31.80 12.08 -23.45
C MET A 832 -32.91 11.67 -24.43
N ASP A 833 -33.65 12.66 -24.96
CA ASP A 833 -34.61 12.39 -26.03
C ASP A 833 -33.87 12.07 -27.35
N GLY A 834 -34.25 10.99 -28.05
CA GLY A 834 -33.66 10.57 -29.35
C GLY A 834 -32.43 9.67 -29.24
N ILE A 835 -31.91 9.37 -28.03
CA ILE A 835 -30.75 8.48 -27.82
C ILE A 835 -30.99 7.05 -28.33
N GLY A 836 -32.25 6.61 -28.45
CA GLY A 836 -32.63 5.26 -28.92
C GLY A 836 -32.03 4.87 -30.27
N GLN A 837 -31.86 5.84 -31.18
CA GLN A 837 -31.22 5.58 -32.50
C GLN A 837 -29.73 5.24 -32.34
N LEU A 838 -29.03 5.83 -31.35
CA LEU A 838 -27.63 5.55 -31.06
C LEU A 838 -27.49 4.13 -30.48
N TYR A 839 -28.31 3.77 -29.48
CA TYR A 839 -28.38 2.40 -28.93
C TYR A 839 -28.73 1.35 -29.98
N ALA A 840 -29.61 1.67 -30.92
CA ALA A 840 -29.97 0.75 -32.00
C ALA A 840 -28.79 0.46 -32.98
N ARG A 841 -27.92 1.47 -33.21
CA ARG A 841 -26.70 1.31 -34.04
C ARG A 841 -25.55 0.57 -33.31
N LYS A 842 -25.48 0.64 -31.99
CA LYS A 842 -24.45 0.04 -31.15
C LYS A 842 -25.05 -1.01 -30.20
N PRO A 843 -25.28 -2.26 -30.65
CA PRO A 843 -26.04 -3.26 -29.90
C PRO A 843 -25.23 -3.96 -28.77
N PHE A 844 -23.97 -3.61 -28.53
CA PHE A 844 -23.09 -4.23 -27.52
C PHE A 844 -23.71 -4.18 -26.10
N TRP A 845 -24.50 -3.15 -25.78
CA TRP A 845 -25.17 -2.99 -24.50
C TRP A 845 -26.03 -4.19 -24.10
N ARG A 846 -26.55 -4.96 -25.06
CA ARG A 846 -27.38 -6.15 -24.78
C ARG A 846 -26.58 -7.25 -24.11
N GLN A 847 -25.39 -7.50 -24.63
CA GLN A 847 -24.45 -8.46 -24.05
C GLN A 847 -23.96 -7.98 -22.69
N LEU A 848 -23.46 -6.75 -22.58
CA LEU A 848 -23.01 -6.15 -21.32
C LEU A 848 -24.07 -6.24 -20.22
N LEU A 849 -25.30 -5.78 -20.49
CA LEU A 849 -26.37 -5.79 -19.47
C LEU A 849 -26.83 -7.21 -19.13
N GLN A 850 -26.71 -8.17 -20.05
CA GLN A 850 -27.00 -9.57 -19.77
C GLN A 850 -25.93 -10.18 -18.86
N GLU A 851 -24.67 -9.88 -19.08
CA GLU A 851 -23.53 -10.29 -18.23
C GLU A 851 -23.69 -9.70 -16.81
N CYS A 852 -24.00 -8.41 -16.70
CA CYS A 852 -24.19 -7.73 -15.41
C CYS A 852 -25.49 -8.16 -14.66
N ALA A 853 -26.47 -8.74 -15.34
CA ALA A 853 -27.72 -9.24 -14.75
C ALA A 853 -27.65 -10.69 -14.31
N ASP A 854 -26.48 -11.35 -14.43
CA ASP A 854 -26.30 -12.75 -13.97
C ASP A 854 -26.53 -12.85 -12.46
N PRO A 855 -27.22 -13.93 -11.99
CA PRO A 855 -27.46 -14.13 -10.55
C PRO A 855 -26.21 -14.20 -9.65
N ASN A 856 -25.05 -14.49 -10.23
CA ASN A 856 -23.77 -14.56 -9.50
C ASN A 856 -23.09 -13.18 -9.35
N GLN A 857 -23.58 -12.15 -10.01
CA GLN A 857 -23.07 -10.78 -9.87
C GLN A 857 -23.60 -10.10 -8.59
N ASP A 858 -22.91 -9.06 -8.15
CA ASP A 858 -23.34 -8.21 -7.04
C ASP A 858 -24.79 -7.72 -7.19
N GLU A 859 -25.53 -7.65 -6.09
CA GLU A 859 -26.95 -7.29 -6.09
C GLU A 859 -27.17 -5.87 -6.64
N GLN A 860 -26.33 -4.90 -6.29
CA GLN A 860 -26.43 -3.52 -6.74
C GLN A 860 -26.13 -3.38 -8.23
N LEU A 861 -25.10 -4.08 -8.72
CA LEU A 861 -24.77 -4.14 -10.14
C LEU A 861 -25.93 -4.73 -10.95
N ARG A 862 -26.49 -5.82 -10.46
CA ARG A 862 -27.63 -6.52 -11.08
C ARG A 862 -28.88 -5.64 -11.15
N GLU A 863 -29.21 -4.93 -10.06
CA GLU A 863 -30.34 -3.98 -10.05
C GLU A 863 -30.13 -2.83 -11.01
N THR A 864 -28.91 -2.24 -11.04
CA THR A 864 -28.53 -1.18 -11.97
C THR A 864 -28.65 -1.63 -13.42
N ALA A 865 -28.18 -2.85 -13.72
CA ALA A 865 -28.26 -3.43 -15.08
C ALA A 865 -29.73 -3.66 -15.53
N LEU A 866 -30.58 -4.17 -14.66
CA LEU A 866 -31.99 -4.36 -14.96
C LEU A 866 -32.71 -3.04 -15.20
N TRP A 867 -32.43 -2.03 -14.39
CA TRP A 867 -32.96 -0.67 -14.54
C TRP A 867 -32.50 -0.04 -15.87
N ALA A 868 -31.20 -0.06 -16.17
CA ALA A 868 -30.63 0.46 -17.41
C ALA A 868 -31.21 -0.26 -18.65
N HIS A 869 -31.34 -1.60 -18.58
CA HIS A 869 -31.96 -2.39 -19.66
C HIS A 869 -33.40 -1.96 -19.93
N GLY A 870 -34.21 -1.72 -18.90
CA GLY A 870 -35.57 -1.23 -19.01
C GLY A 870 -35.64 0.13 -19.71
N LYS A 871 -34.79 1.08 -19.31
CA LYS A 871 -34.72 2.43 -19.87
C LYS A 871 -34.28 2.43 -21.34
N ILE A 872 -33.22 1.69 -21.67
CA ILE A 872 -32.70 1.59 -23.03
C ILE A 872 -33.71 0.92 -23.96
N THR A 873 -34.34 -0.18 -23.52
CA THR A 873 -35.35 -0.90 -24.31
C THR A 873 -36.55 -0.02 -24.62
N GLN A 874 -37.00 0.78 -23.63
CA GLN A 874 -38.10 1.73 -23.85
C GLN A 874 -37.74 2.76 -24.91
N ARG A 875 -36.51 3.28 -24.93
CA ARG A 875 -36.04 4.28 -25.92
C ARG A 875 -35.86 3.70 -27.32
N VAL A 876 -35.31 2.49 -27.41
CA VAL A 876 -35.13 1.78 -28.68
C VAL A 876 -36.48 1.42 -29.28
N GLY A 877 -37.46 0.95 -28.48
CA GLY A 877 -38.80 0.61 -28.96
C GLY A 877 -39.68 1.81 -29.34
N SER A 878 -39.46 2.99 -28.80
CA SER A 878 -40.15 4.23 -29.16
C SER A 878 -39.57 4.91 -30.43
N GLY A 879 -38.40 4.48 -30.86
CA GLY A 879 -37.71 5.00 -32.07
C GLY A 879 -37.98 4.22 -33.35
N MET A 880 -38.72 3.11 -33.28
CA MET A 880 -39.26 2.40 -34.42
C MET A 880 -40.73 2.82 -34.68
#